data_62285d71cf74f20b611d0edbfec4bf66
#
_entry.id   62285d71cf74f20b611d0edbfec4bf66
#
_cell.length_a   1.000
_cell.length_b   1.000
_cell.length_c   1.000
_cell.angle_alpha   90.00
_cell.angle_beta   90.00
_cell.angle_gamma   90.00
#
_symmetry.space_group_name_H-M   'P 1'
#
loop_
_entity.id
_entity.type
_entity.pdbx_description
1 polymer ?
#
loop_
_entity_poly.entity_id
_entity_poly.type
_entity_poly.pdbx_seq_one_letter_code
_entity_poly.pdbx_strand_id
1 'polypeptide(L)'
;MQKAIVTGAAGHIGYNVTKILLAKNYEVHLLIRSSNVNIIELQELGAKVYPCNLFEVDSYAPIIKDADVLFHLAAENTTSMANASRVIENTDKLTQVVLNACHENQVKTVIYTSSVVVIGRSEDANKLLTEKDTVAFPESPYVQGKLQAEQFVTQFIKDKNYDVRRVYPSWVVGAGDAKLTPPHKVITEFLEKGTPVYFDGGISINDVEEIAKGHVAAYEKGKFAATYILSGENITFKKFYEILVANSRQKMPKFKMPKFVIFTASWIFSKLFKLVGKEFPISPAYVQSVVGNYSWYDCSKAKNELGYQIKPIEEVLKNAVQDAHRRMTGTLLLGKNTKSHFEHSEKSLDNQNESQKISPFSRNDGDDGILLITGVPGWLGNRMIDILINGDRFGHHQSNRKVRVMLEPRFKGLLNLPSNYEIVYADITNKQQVNEVVKNVTIVFHLAGAIYPKNIDILYKVNEEGTKNLVDACIENNVRRFVFMSTDSTCGHGTREQPIFDEHTIATPYKNYGNSKFLAEKYILDKTKEGKIDGTSLRGFWFFGPFAPARQLTFVNMFYWPRQIVFGNGKNLRSISHTDNIIEAFFQVEKNPTTYGSWYWIGNEQPHLTVDDIYASIATALGVDYKPFYIPKILCRCFEIFDTFLGKFNYLHPTIHAAGKFDYDIAGEIDKAKRDFGYHPKVSLQDAAKELKEMTS
;
A
#
# COMPACT_ATOMS: atom_id res chain seq x y z
N MET A 1 -7.22 -38.95 4.22
CA MET A 1 -7.27 -37.48 3.98
C MET A 1 -7.08 -37.28 2.50
N GLN A 2 -7.91 -36.45 1.84
CA GLN A 2 -7.77 -36.20 0.39
C GLN A 2 -6.56 -35.30 0.15
N LYS A 3 -5.72 -35.65 -0.84
CA LYS A 3 -4.50 -34.94 -1.21
C LYS A 3 -4.81 -33.88 -2.27
N ALA A 4 -4.65 -32.60 -1.90
CA ALA A 4 -4.88 -31.46 -2.77
C ALA A 4 -3.57 -30.74 -3.08
N ILE A 5 -3.32 -30.51 -4.35
CA ILE A 5 -2.18 -29.74 -4.84
C ILE A 5 -2.67 -28.35 -5.26
N VAL A 6 -1.95 -27.29 -4.89
CA VAL A 6 -2.31 -25.92 -5.30
C VAL A 6 -1.10 -25.25 -5.96
N THR A 7 -1.26 -24.84 -7.21
CA THR A 7 -0.33 -23.92 -7.88
C THR A 7 -0.85 -22.51 -7.75
N GLY A 8 0.03 -21.52 -7.65
CA GLY A 8 -0.38 -20.11 -7.52
C GLY A 8 -0.92 -19.73 -6.13
N ALA A 9 -0.62 -20.51 -5.08
CA ALA A 9 -1.05 -20.25 -3.69
C ALA A 9 -0.56 -18.90 -3.13
N ALA A 10 0.53 -18.34 -3.66
CA ALA A 10 1.00 -16.99 -3.31
C ALA A 10 0.12 -15.86 -3.87
N GLY A 11 -0.81 -16.16 -4.78
CA GLY A 11 -1.76 -15.23 -5.39
C GLY A 11 -3.06 -15.09 -4.59
N HIS A 12 -3.87 -14.07 -4.96
CA HIS A 12 -5.09 -13.68 -4.26
C HIS A 12 -6.11 -14.84 -4.12
N ILE A 13 -6.48 -15.50 -5.23
CA ILE A 13 -7.45 -16.61 -5.20
C ILE A 13 -6.81 -17.85 -4.56
N GLY A 14 -5.57 -18.20 -4.96
CA GLY A 14 -4.89 -19.40 -4.48
C GLY A 14 -4.68 -19.43 -2.97
N TYR A 15 -4.35 -18.29 -2.36
CA TYR A 15 -4.27 -18.15 -0.91
C TYR A 15 -5.59 -18.51 -0.23
N ASN A 16 -6.70 -17.97 -0.72
CA ASN A 16 -8.02 -18.21 -0.12
C ASN A 16 -8.53 -19.63 -0.36
N VAL A 17 -8.28 -20.22 -1.55
CA VAL A 17 -8.56 -21.63 -1.84
C VAL A 17 -7.82 -22.54 -0.86
N THR A 18 -6.52 -22.28 -0.65
CA THR A 18 -5.70 -23.06 0.27
C THR A 18 -6.22 -23.01 1.70
N LYS A 19 -6.63 -21.84 2.19
CA LYS A 19 -7.23 -21.71 3.53
C LYS A 19 -8.49 -22.54 3.70
N ILE A 20 -9.36 -22.57 2.69
CA ILE A 20 -10.59 -23.36 2.73
C ILE A 20 -10.27 -24.86 2.72
N LEU A 21 -9.30 -25.29 1.90
CA LEU A 21 -8.90 -26.71 1.86
C LEU A 21 -8.32 -27.15 3.21
N LEU A 22 -7.45 -26.35 3.83
CA LEU A 22 -6.91 -26.63 5.16
C LEU A 22 -8.02 -26.70 6.23
N ALA A 23 -8.95 -25.76 6.22
CA ALA A 23 -10.10 -25.76 7.14
C ALA A 23 -11.03 -26.96 6.95
N LYS A 24 -11.04 -27.56 5.77
CA LYS A 24 -11.79 -28.80 5.45
C LYS A 24 -10.95 -30.07 5.66
N ASN A 25 -9.78 -29.99 6.30
CA ASN A 25 -8.87 -31.09 6.58
C ASN A 25 -8.36 -31.85 5.34
N TYR A 26 -8.11 -31.13 4.23
CA TYR A 26 -7.34 -31.70 3.13
C TYR A 26 -5.85 -31.75 3.48
N GLU A 27 -5.12 -32.72 2.94
CA GLU A 27 -3.66 -32.70 2.90
C GLU A 27 -3.22 -31.79 1.74
N VAL A 28 -2.78 -30.55 2.07
CA VAL A 28 -2.52 -29.51 1.07
C VAL A 28 -1.04 -29.35 0.79
N HIS A 29 -0.67 -29.50 -0.49
CA HIS A 29 0.69 -29.33 -1.00
C HIS A 29 0.74 -28.11 -1.95
N LEU A 30 1.62 -27.15 -1.67
CA LEU A 30 1.76 -25.91 -2.42
C LEU A 30 2.97 -25.96 -3.33
N LEU A 31 2.76 -25.86 -4.63
CA LEU A 31 3.81 -25.70 -5.62
C LEU A 31 4.03 -24.21 -5.87
N ILE A 32 5.18 -23.66 -5.43
CA ILE A 32 5.44 -22.24 -5.46
C ILE A 32 6.76 -21.91 -6.16
N ARG A 33 6.80 -20.79 -6.90
CA ARG A 33 8.04 -20.26 -7.47
C ARG A 33 8.83 -19.40 -6.46
N SER A 34 8.12 -18.65 -5.63
CA SER A 34 8.68 -17.76 -4.60
C SER A 34 7.74 -17.66 -3.42
N SER A 35 8.32 -17.48 -2.23
CA SER A 35 7.55 -17.28 -1.00
C SER A 35 7.12 -15.82 -0.84
N ASN A 36 6.06 -15.60 -0.07
CA ASN A 36 5.61 -14.29 0.41
C ASN A 36 4.85 -14.47 1.72
N VAL A 37 4.36 -13.39 2.31
CA VAL A 37 3.62 -13.40 3.58
C VAL A 37 2.44 -14.39 3.60
N ASN A 38 1.74 -14.55 2.48
CA ASN A 38 0.63 -15.51 2.36
C ASN A 38 1.12 -16.95 2.49
N ILE A 39 2.26 -17.30 1.89
CA ILE A 39 2.83 -18.66 1.95
C ILE A 39 3.29 -18.99 3.36
N ILE A 40 3.89 -18.04 4.07
CA ILE A 40 4.33 -18.22 5.47
C ILE A 40 3.10 -18.56 6.34
N GLU A 41 2.01 -17.77 6.23
CA GLU A 41 0.77 -18.04 6.98
C GLU A 41 0.16 -19.41 6.63
N LEU A 42 0.14 -19.79 5.35
CA LEU A 42 -0.40 -21.08 4.92
C LEU A 42 0.44 -22.26 5.45
N GLN A 43 1.74 -22.11 5.54
CA GLN A 43 2.64 -23.10 6.13
C GLN A 43 2.40 -23.25 7.63
N GLU A 44 2.21 -22.15 8.36
CA GLU A 44 1.82 -22.17 9.79
C GLU A 44 0.46 -22.85 10.01
N LEU A 45 -0.46 -22.73 9.06
CA LEU A 45 -1.76 -23.41 9.07
C LEU A 45 -1.70 -24.90 8.66
N GLY A 46 -0.50 -25.43 8.35
CA GLY A 46 -0.28 -26.84 8.06
C GLY A 46 -0.13 -27.21 6.60
N ALA A 47 -0.03 -26.25 5.66
CA ALA A 47 0.26 -26.57 4.26
C ALA A 47 1.74 -26.99 4.09
N LYS A 48 1.97 -28.01 3.26
CA LYS A 48 3.31 -28.44 2.86
C LYS A 48 3.77 -27.62 1.66
N VAL A 49 4.92 -26.96 1.76
CA VAL A 49 5.42 -26.03 0.74
C VAL A 49 6.59 -26.61 -0.03
N TYR A 50 6.51 -26.57 -1.36
CA TYR A 50 7.52 -27.07 -2.27
C TYR A 50 7.93 -26.00 -3.29
N PRO A 51 9.12 -25.40 -3.13
CA PRO A 51 9.67 -24.49 -4.12
C PRO A 51 9.99 -25.26 -5.41
N CYS A 52 9.40 -24.86 -6.53
CA CYS A 52 9.62 -25.51 -7.82
C CYS A 52 9.36 -24.56 -9.00
N ASN A 53 9.94 -24.90 -10.14
CA ASN A 53 9.60 -24.30 -11.43
C ASN A 53 8.58 -25.20 -12.16
N LEU A 54 7.38 -24.72 -12.37
CA LEU A 54 6.32 -25.52 -13.01
C LEU A 54 6.62 -25.93 -14.47
N PHE A 55 7.63 -25.33 -15.11
CA PHE A 55 8.14 -25.81 -16.41
C PHE A 55 9.07 -27.01 -16.30
N GLU A 56 9.59 -27.32 -15.10
CA GLU A 56 10.50 -28.42 -14.81
C GLU A 56 9.73 -29.55 -14.11
N VAL A 57 9.04 -30.37 -14.89
CA VAL A 57 8.09 -31.41 -14.40
C VAL A 57 8.73 -32.33 -13.36
N ASP A 58 9.98 -32.77 -13.58
CA ASP A 58 10.69 -33.66 -12.68
C ASP A 58 10.82 -33.10 -11.24
N SER A 59 10.82 -31.75 -11.09
CA SER A 59 10.92 -31.10 -9.79
C SER A 59 9.68 -31.28 -8.90
N TYR A 60 8.51 -31.58 -9.49
CA TYR A 60 7.25 -31.71 -8.75
C TYR A 60 6.42 -32.96 -9.09
N ALA A 61 6.78 -33.76 -10.11
CA ALA A 61 6.07 -34.97 -10.47
C ALA A 61 5.88 -35.93 -9.27
N PRO A 62 6.89 -36.21 -8.42
CA PRO A 62 6.70 -37.06 -7.24
C PRO A 62 5.69 -36.48 -6.23
N ILE A 63 5.55 -35.15 -6.20
CA ILE A 63 4.66 -34.47 -5.26
C ILE A 63 3.21 -34.59 -5.70
N ILE A 64 2.93 -34.45 -7.00
CA ILE A 64 1.56 -34.51 -7.56
C ILE A 64 1.06 -35.95 -7.80
N LYS A 65 1.93 -36.95 -7.77
CA LYS A 65 1.59 -38.33 -8.05
C LYS A 65 0.42 -38.80 -7.19
N ASP A 66 -0.58 -39.39 -7.82
CA ASP A 66 -1.80 -39.95 -7.24
C ASP A 66 -2.61 -38.95 -6.39
N ALA A 67 -2.47 -37.63 -6.65
CA ALA A 67 -3.26 -36.61 -5.96
C ALA A 67 -4.75 -36.72 -6.35
N ASP A 68 -5.63 -36.45 -5.37
CA ASP A 68 -7.08 -36.45 -5.63
C ASP A 68 -7.49 -35.26 -6.49
N VAL A 69 -6.84 -34.08 -6.26
CA VAL A 69 -7.12 -32.87 -7.03
C VAL A 69 -5.90 -31.96 -7.15
N LEU A 70 -5.76 -31.31 -8.30
CA LEU A 70 -4.85 -30.19 -8.47
C LEU A 70 -5.63 -28.94 -8.86
N PHE A 71 -5.49 -27.88 -8.04
CA PHE A 71 -5.99 -26.53 -8.33
C PHE A 71 -4.91 -25.75 -9.07
N HIS A 72 -5.12 -25.52 -10.37
CA HIS A 72 -4.19 -24.76 -11.21
C HIS A 72 -4.59 -23.30 -11.29
N LEU A 73 -4.02 -22.48 -10.39
CA LEU A 73 -4.26 -21.02 -10.30
C LEU A 73 -3.03 -20.20 -10.72
N ALA A 74 -1.89 -20.85 -10.97
CA ALA A 74 -0.70 -20.16 -11.44
C ALA A 74 -0.91 -19.61 -12.85
N ALA A 75 -0.75 -18.30 -13.01
CA ALA A 75 -0.79 -17.60 -14.29
C ALA A 75 0.03 -16.32 -14.20
N GLU A 76 0.56 -15.85 -15.33
CA GLU A 76 1.15 -14.54 -15.45
C GLU A 76 0.04 -13.51 -15.72
N ASN A 77 -0.25 -12.66 -14.73
CA ASN A 77 -1.33 -11.67 -14.82
C ASN A 77 -0.73 -10.28 -15.08
N THR A 78 -0.39 -9.98 -16.32
CA THR A 78 0.04 -8.64 -16.74
C THR A 78 -0.67 -8.23 -18.04
N THR A 79 -1.07 -6.98 -18.11
CA THR A 79 -1.68 -6.36 -19.30
C THR A 79 -0.66 -5.57 -20.12
N SER A 80 0.62 -5.56 -19.73
CA SER A 80 1.67 -4.82 -20.42
C SER A 80 1.99 -5.42 -21.77
N MET A 81 1.98 -4.61 -22.82
CA MET A 81 2.38 -4.99 -24.18
C MET A 81 3.90 -5.18 -24.34
N ALA A 82 4.70 -4.62 -23.45
CA ALA A 82 6.16 -4.70 -23.51
C ALA A 82 6.71 -6.14 -23.47
N ASN A 83 5.94 -7.07 -22.88
CA ASN A 83 6.26 -8.49 -22.77
C ASN A 83 5.16 -9.39 -23.37
N ALA A 84 4.42 -8.89 -24.37
CA ALA A 84 3.24 -9.54 -24.93
C ALA A 84 3.49 -10.99 -25.32
N SER A 85 4.50 -11.25 -26.18
CA SER A 85 4.83 -12.60 -26.65
C SER A 85 5.14 -13.56 -25.48
N ARG A 86 5.91 -13.10 -24.51
CA ARG A 86 6.24 -13.88 -23.32
C ARG A 86 5.01 -14.22 -22.46
N VAL A 87 4.11 -13.25 -22.27
CA VAL A 87 2.89 -13.46 -21.48
C VAL A 87 1.96 -14.46 -22.12
N ILE A 88 1.77 -14.36 -23.44
CA ILE A 88 0.96 -15.28 -24.22
C ILE A 88 1.56 -16.69 -24.12
N GLU A 89 2.84 -16.81 -24.48
CA GLU A 89 3.55 -18.08 -24.52
C GLU A 89 3.63 -18.75 -23.12
N ASN A 90 3.96 -17.99 -22.08
CA ASN A 90 4.04 -18.53 -20.72
C ASN A 90 2.68 -18.99 -20.21
N THR A 91 1.58 -18.28 -20.50
CA THR A 91 0.24 -18.66 -20.03
C THR A 91 -0.22 -19.94 -20.69
N ASP A 92 -0.06 -20.06 -21.99
CA ASP A 92 -0.43 -21.24 -22.76
C ASP A 92 0.47 -22.44 -22.44
N LYS A 93 1.80 -22.31 -22.58
CA LYS A 93 2.77 -23.39 -22.32
C LYS A 93 2.69 -23.90 -20.87
N LEU A 94 2.53 -23.01 -19.89
CA LEU A 94 2.42 -23.41 -18.50
C LEU A 94 1.21 -24.31 -18.28
N THR A 95 0.07 -23.96 -18.87
CA THR A 95 -1.15 -24.77 -18.78
C THR A 95 -0.95 -26.16 -19.44
N GLN A 96 -0.29 -26.19 -20.60
CA GLN A 96 0.03 -27.43 -21.31
C GLN A 96 0.92 -28.35 -20.48
N VAL A 97 2.02 -27.79 -19.92
CA VAL A 97 2.99 -28.56 -19.11
C VAL A 97 2.32 -29.14 -17.87
N VAL A 98 1.55 -28.32 -17.14
CA VAL A 98 0.90 -28.77 -15.88
C VAL A 98 -0.17 -29.84 -16.16
N LEU A 99 -1.02 -29.69 -17.20
CA LEU A 99 -2.05 -30.67 -17.50
C LEU A 99 -1.47 -32.00 -17.97
N ASN A 100 -0.43 -32.00 -18.82
CA ASN A 100 0.27 -33.21 -19.20
C ASN A 100 0.89 -33.91 -17.98
N ALA A 101 1.59 -33.17 -17.13
CA ALA A 101 2.16 -33.70 -15.89
C ALA A 101 1.09 -34.32 -14.97
N CYS A 102 -0.09 -33.67 -14.83
CA CYS A 102 -1.19 -34.20 -14.05
C CYS A 102 -1.72 -35.52 -14.61
N HIS A 103 -1.92 -35.60 -15.92
CA HIS A 103 -2.38 -36.81 -16.58
C HIS A 103 -1.37 -37.98 -16.45
N GLU A 104 -0.08 -37.69 -16.68
CA GLU A 104 1.00 -38.71 -16.60
C GLU A 104 1.22 -39.20 -15.16
N ASN A 105 0.99 -38.34 -14.15
CA ASN A 105 1.15 -38.71 -12.74
C ASN A 105 -0.18 -39.07 -12.04
N GLN A 106 -1.23 -39.40 -12.81
CA GLN A 106 -2.50 -39.95 -12.31
C GLN A 106 -3.23 -39.07 -11.31
N VAL A 107 -3.13 -37.74 -11.45
CA VAL A 107 -3.97 -36.80 -10.68
C VAL A 107 -5.42 -37.01 -11.13
N LYS A 108 -6.35 -37.22 -10.19
CA LYS A 108 -7.72 -37.64 -10.56
C LYS A 108 -8.55 -36.53 -11.20
N THR A 109 -8.44 -35.30 -10.71
CA THR A 109 -9.21 -34.14 -11.20
C THR A 109 -8.34 -32.89 -11.20
N VAL A 110 -8.46 -32.06 -12.23
CA VAL A 110 -7.84 -30.72 -12.23
C VAL A 110 -8.92 -29.65 -12.24
N ILE A 111 -8.78 -28.69 -11.34
CA ILE A 111 -9.58 -27.44 -11.34
C ILE A 111 -8.73 -26.35 -11.97
N TYR A 112 -9.04 -26.04 -13.23
CA TYR A 112 -8.32 -25.02 -13.99
C TYR A 112 -8.97 -23.64 -13.83
N THR A 113 -8.21 -22.69 -13.33
CA THR A 113 -8.67 -21.30 -13.18
C THR A 113 -8.39 -20.51 -14.46
N SER A 114 -9.42 -20.29 -15.23
CA SER A 114 -9.43 -19.38 -16.36
C SER A 114 -9.85 -17.97 -15.94
N SER A 115 -10.64 -17.27 -16.74
CA SER A 115 -11.19 -15.94 -16.42
C SER A 115 -12.38 -15.65 -17.32
N VAL A 116 -13.34 -14.85 -16.85
CA VAL A 116 -14.43 -14.34 -17.69
C VAL A 116 -13.96 -13.50 -18.89
N VAL A 117 -12.69 -13.09 -18.95
CA VAL A 117 -12.15 -12.38 -20.10
C VAL A 117 -12.21 -13.18 -21.40
N VAL A 118 -12.23 -14.53 -21.32
CA VAL A 118 -12.37 -15.42 -22.49
C VAL A 118 -13.81 -15.46 -23.02
N ILE A 119 -14.78 -15.10 -22.20
CA ILE A 119 -16.19 -14.95 -22.57
C ILE A 119 -16.42 -13.61 -23.28
N GLY A 120 -15.75 -12.56 -22.81
CA GLY A 120 -15.83 -11.21 -23.38
C GLY A 120 -16.80 -10.27 -22.68
N ARG A 121 -17.31 -9.29 -23.44
CA ARG A 121 -18.20 -8.23 -22.99
C ARG A 121 -19.32 -8.02 -24.03
N SER A 122 -20.44 -7.42 -23.60
CA SER A 122 -21.55 -7.05 -24.47
C SER A 122 -21.71 -5.53 -24.55
N GLU A 123 -22.08 -4.99 -25.70
CA GLU A 123 -22.54 -3.60 -25.83
C GLU A 123 -23.99 -3.46 -25.36
N ASP A 124 -24.74 -4.55 -25.28
CA ASP A 124 -26.12 -4.56 -24.79
C ASP A 124 -26.14 -4.72 -23.26
N ALA A 125 -26.66 -3.72 -22.58
CA ALA A 125 -26.84 -3.67 -21.14
C ALA A 125 -27.85 -4.71 -20.58
N ASN A 126 -28.66 -5.35 -21.46
CA ASN A 126 -29.60 -6.38 -21.04
C ASN A 126 -29.09 -7.80 -21.26
N LYS A 127 -27.94 -7.96 -21.94
CA LYS A 127 -27.38 -9.28 -22.23
C LYS A 127 -26.50 -9.76 -21.10
N LEU A 128 -26.88 -10.88 -20.48
CA LEU A 128 -26.00 -11.67 -19.60
C LEU A 128 -25.23 -12.69 -20.42
N LEU A 129 -23.91 -12.68 -20.28
CA LEU A 129 -23.02 -13.63 -20.96
C LEU A 129 -22.93 -14.93 -20.14
N THR A 130 -22.84 -16.06 -20.85
CA THR A 130 -22.84 -17.42 -20.30
C THR A 130 -21.56 -18.17 -20.68
N GLU A 131 -21.39 -19.39 -20.18
CA GLU A 131 -20.27 -20.28 -20.55
C GLU A 131 -20.23 -20.66 -22.03
N LYS A 132 -21.28 -20.33 -22.81
CA LYS A 132 -21.37 -20.57 -24.26
C LYS A 132 -20.84 -19.42 -25.10
N ASP A 133 -20.72 -18.24 -24.48
CA ASP A 133 -20.19 -17.06 -25.17
C ASP A 133 -18.65 -17.10 -25.19
N THR A 134 -18.06 -16.46 -26.19
CA THR A 134 -16.60 -16.33 -26.34
C THR A 134 -16.23 -14.99 -26.95
N VAL A 135 -15.10 -14.42 -26.55
CA VAL A 135 -14.60 -13.17 -27.11
C VAL A 135 -14.13 -13.36 -28.56
N ALA A 136 -14.58 -12.47 -29.45
CA ALA A 136 -14.22 -12.53 -30.86
C ALA A 136 -12.79 -12.02 -31.15
N PHE A 137 -12.36 -10.97 -30.44
CA PHE A 137 -11.07 -10.30 -30.62
C PHE A 137 -10.40 -10.08 -29.28
N PRO A 138 -9.19 -10.69 -29.04
CA PRO A 138 -8.46 -10.49 -27.80
C PRO A 138 -7.88 -9.08 -27.74
N GLU A 139 -8.21 -8.34 -26.71
CA GLU A 139 -7.83 -6.94 -26.50
C GLU A 139 -6.46 -6.74 -25.83
N SER A 140 -5.90 -7.81 -25.31
CA SER A 140 -4.62 -7.78 -24.61
C SER A 140 -3.89 -9.13 -24.68
N PRO A 141 -2.56 -9.15 -24.48
CA PRO A 141 -1.78 -10.37 -24.41
C PRO A 141 -2.31 -11.38 -23.37
N TYR A 142 -2.81 -10.89 -22.26
CA TYR A 142 -3.41 -11.74 -21.23
C TYR A 142 -4.66 -12.48 -21.75
N VAL A 143 -5.57 -11.77 -22.41
CA VAL A 143 -6.78 -12.38 -23.01
C VAL A 143 -6.39 -13.39 -24.07
N GLN A 144 -5.43 -13.04 -24.93
CA GLN A 144 -4.94 -13.94 -25.98
C GLN A 144 -4.32 -15.22 -25.40
N GLY A 145 -3.46 -15.11 -24.40
CA GLY A 145 -2.85 -16.27 -23.74
C GLY A 145 -3.89 -17.15 -23.05
N LYS A 146 -4.90 -16.56 -22.41
CA LYS A 146 -6.00 -17.32 -21.79
C LYS A 146 -6.87 -18.04 -22.83
N LEU A 147 -7.14 -17.43 -23.99
CA LEU A 147 -7.88 -18.07 -25.09
C LEU A 147 -7.12 -19.25 -25.68
N GLN A 148 -5.81 -19.12 -25.90
CA GLN A 148 -4.98 -20.23 -26.40
C GLN A 148 -4.97 -21.40 -25.40
N ALA A 149 -4.78 -21.09 -24.10
CA ALA A 149 -4.86 -22.09 -23.05
C ALA A 149 -6.24 -22.79 -23.00
N GLU A 150 -7.36 -22.05 -23.16
CA GLU A 150 -8.71 -22.63 -23.21
C GLU A 150 -8.90 -23.55 -24.43
N GLN A 151 -8.36 -23.21 -25.59
CA GLN A 151 -8.39 -24.06 -26.77
C GLN A 151 -7.62 -25.36 -26.50
N PHE A 152 -6.44 -25.26 -25.92
CA PHE A 152 -5.67 -26.45 -25.52
C PHE A 152 -6.43 -27.30 -24.50
N VAL A 153 -6.95 -26.73 -23.42
CA VAL A 153 -7.72 -27.44 -22.39
C VAL A 153 -8.91 -28.17 -23.00
N THR A 154 -9.63 -27.52 -23.92
CA THR A 154 -10.79 -28.11 -24.60
C THR A 154 -10.39 -29.33 -25.46
N GLN A 155 -9.28 -29.21 -26.18
CA GLN A 155 -8.76 -30.31 -27.00
C GLN A 155 -8.21 -31.43 -26.11
N PHE A 156 -7.48 -31.11 -25.07
CA PHE A 156 -6.91 -32.03 -24.10
C PHE A 156 -7.96 -32.90 -23.43
N ILE A 157 -9.09 -32.31 -23.00
CA ILE A 157 -10.23 -33.05 -22.44
C ILE A 157 -10.77 -34.07 -23.42
N LYS A 158 -10.92 -33.71 -24.70
CA LYS A 158 -11.43 -34.58 -25.74
C LYS A 158 -10.46 -35.74 -26.03
N ASP A 159 -9.18 -35.45 -26.19
CA ASP A 159 -8.17 -36.41 -26.59
C ASP A 159 -7.84 -37.41 -25.48
N LYS A 160 -7.82 -36.95 -24.23
CA LYS A 160 -7.41 -37.77 -23.08
C LYS A 160 -8.59 -38.29 -22.25
N ASN A 161 -9.82 -37.88 -22.53
CA ASN A 161 -11.00 -38.13 -21.67
C ASN A 161 -10.70 -37.87 -20.18
N TYR A 162 -10.09 -36.73 -19.90
CA TYR A 162 -9.55 -36.40 -18.58
C TYR A 162 -10.38 -35.30 -17.89
N ASP A 163 -10.61 -35.44 -16.57
CA ASP A 163 -11.47 -34.51 -15.80
C ASP A 163 -10.74 -33.19 -15.48
N VAL A 164 -10.89 -32.25 -16.40
CA VAL A 164 -10.45 -30.84 -16.15
C VAL A 164 -11.69 -29.95 -16.05
N ARG A 165 -12.01 -29.50 -14.87
CA ARG A 165 -13.14 -28.59 -14.61
C ARG A 165 -12.66 -27.15 -14.65
N ARG A 166 -13.30 -26.31 -15.44
CA ARG A 166 -12.90 -24.94 -15.69
C ARG A 166 -13.71 -23.97 -14.85
N VAL A 167 -13.04 -23.01 -14.23
CA VAL A 167 -13.65 -21.99 -13.38
C VAL A 167 -13.30 -20.61 -13.92
N TYR A 168 -14.31 -19.78 -14.15
CA TYR A 168 -14.18 -18.45 -14.73
C TYR A 168 -14.54 -17.36 -13.71
N PRO A 169 -13.58 -16.89 -12.89
CA PRO A 169 -13.84 -15.81 -11.96
C PRO A 169 -14.00 -14.47 -12.69
N SER A 170 -14.92 -13.61 -12.19
CA SER A 170 -15.09 -12.22 -12.58
C SER A 170 -14.07 -11.30 -11.85
N TRP A 171 -14.32 -10.01 -11.73
CA TRP A 171 -13.49 -9.12 -10.91
C TRP A 171 -13.51 -9.56 -9.46
N VAL A 172 -12.33 -9.86 -8.91
CA VAL A 172 -12.16 -10.42 -7.56
C VAL A 172 -11.55 -9.38 -6.65
N VAL A 173 -12.22 -9.09 -5.53
CA VAL A 173 -11.73 -8.19 -4.47
C VAL A 173 -11.83 -8.89 -3.12
N GLY A 174 -11.13 -8.39 -2.09
CA GLY A 174 -11.15 -8.97 -0.75
C GLY A 174 -9.77 -9.24 -0.17
N ALA A 175 -9.69 -9.91 0.95
CA ALA A 175 -8.46 -10.13 1.71
C ALA A 175 -7.46 -11.08 1.03
N GLY A 176 -6.17 -10.91 1.33
CA GLY A 176 -5.10 -11.82 0.86
C GLY A 176 -4.48 -11.47 -0.49
N ASP A 177 -4.78 -10.30 -1.06
CA ASP A 177 -4.15 -9.84 -2.31
C ASP A 177 -2.77 -9.22 -2.08
N ALA A 178 -1.75 -10.02 -1.82
CA ALA A 178 -0.39 -9.54 -1.55
C ALA A 178 0.26 -8.78 -2.73
N LYS A 179 -0.24 -8.95 -3.96
CA LYS A 179 0.36 -8.38 -5.19
C LYS A 179 -0.35 -7.14 -5.72
N LEU A 180 -1.42 -6.70 -5.09
CA LEU A 180 -2.28 -5.60 -5.56
C LEU A 180 -2.75 -5.81 -7.00
N THR A 181 -3.68 -6.76 -7.17
CA THR A 181 -4.27 -7.07 -8.49
C THR A 181 -5.01 -5.87 -9.10
N PRO A 182 -5.25 -5.85 -10.42
CA PRO A 182 -5.90 -4.71 -11.09
C PRO A 182 -7.19 -4.22 -10.44
N PRO A 183 -8.14 -5.07 -9.97
CA PRO A 183 -9.33 -4.61 -9.26
C PRO A 183 -9.02 -3.82 -7.99
N HIS A 184 -8.12 -4.31 -7.13
CA HIS A 184 -7.70 -3.61 -5.93
C HIS A 184 -6.95 -2.32 -6.23
N LYS A 185 -6.13 -2.32 -7.29
CA LYS A 185 -5.42 -1.12 -7.73
C LYS A 185 -6.39 0.00 -8.12
N VAL A 186 -7.45 -0.30 -8.85
CA VAL A 186 -8.50 0.68 -9.21
C VAL A 186 -9.16 1.26 -7.96
N ILE A 187 -9.52 0.43 -6.98
CA ILE A 187 -10.10 0.89 -5.71
C ILE A 187 -9.09 1.76 -4.95
N THR A 188 -7.85 1.30 -4.78
CA THR A 188 -6.80 2.04 -4.06
C THR A 188 -6.53 3.39 -4.71
N GLU A 189 -6.37 3.44 -6.03
CA GLU A 189 -6.16 4.69 -6.77
C GLU A 189 -7.35 5.65 -6.64
N PHE A 190 -8.57 5.13 -6.64
CA PHE A 190 -9.75 5.95 -6.37
C PHE A 190 -9.74 6.50 -4.95
N LEU A 191 -9.42 5.70 -3.95
CA LEU A 191 -9.33 6.13 -2.55
C LEU A 191 -8.23 7.17 -2.33
N GLU A 192 -7.09 7.03 -3.01
CA GLU A 192 -5.98 7.98 -2.93
C GLU A 192 -6.26 9.28 -3.69
N LYS A 193 -6.70 9.16 -4.93
CA LYS A 193 -6.72 10.28 -5.89
C LYS A 193 -8.12 10.73 -6.26
N GLY A 194 -9.16 9.88 -6.05
CA GLY A 194 -10.50 10.04 -6.63
C GLY A 194 -10.42 10.14 -8.15
N THR A 195 -11.53 10.35 -8.79
CA THR A 195 -11.59 10.68 -10.23
C THR A 195 -12.66 11.72 -10.49
N PRO A 196 -12.42 12.69 -11.38
CA PRO A 196 -13.46 13.65 -11.75
C PRO A 196 -14.47 13.09 -12.75
N VAL A 197 -14.13 11.95 -13.38
CA VAL A 197 -14.90 11.39 -14.50
C VAL A 197 -15.28 9.94 -14.27
N TYR A 198 -16.39 9.53 -14.87
CA TYR A 198 -16.78 8.13 -15.06
C TYR A 198 -17.30 7.94 -16.48
N PHE A 199 -17.54 6.70 -16.89
CA PHE A 199 -18.01 6.36 -18.23
C PHE A 199 -19.10 5.28 -18.19
N ASP A 200 -19.79 5.09 -19.31
CA ASP A 200 -20.77 4.00 -19.45
C ASP A 200 -20.10 2.65 -19.48
N GLY A 201 -20.88 1.67 -19.06
CA GLY A 201 -20.48 0.28 -19.00
C GLY A 201 -20.74 -0.31 -17.62
N GLY A 202 -20.38 -1.58 -17.48
CA GLY A 202 -20.62 -2.32 -16.26
C GLY A 202 -19.61 -3.43 -16.04
N ILE A 203 -19.51 -3.83 -14.79
CA ILE A 203 -18.60 -4.90 -14.33
C ILE A 203 -19.34 -5.83 -13.39
N SER A 204 -18.87 -7.08 -13.33
CA SER A 204 -19.28 -8.03 -12.31
C SER A 204 -18.18 -8.14 -11.27
N ILE A 205 -18.48 -7.89 -10.02
CA ILE A 205 -17.49 -7.88 -8.91
C ILE A 205 -17.90 -8.93 -7.87
N ASN A 206 -16.91 -9.67 -7.37
CA ASN A 206 -17.11 -10.70 -6.39
C ASN A 206 -16.09 -10.68 -5.25
N ASP A 207 -16.50 -11.23 -4.12
CA ASP A 207 -15.62 -11.47 -2.96
C ASP A 207 -14.70 -12.68 -3.23
N VAL A 208 -13.43 -12.58 -2.90
CA VAL A 208 -12.44 -13.64 -3.10
C VAL A 208 -12.78 -14.91 -2.31
N GLU A 209 -13.41 -14.79 -1.15
CA GLU A 209 -13.80 -15.94 -0.35
C GLU A 209 -14.88 -16.77 -1.05
N GLU A 210 -15.89 -16.11 -1.67
CA GLU A 210 -16.93 -16.81 -2.45
C GLU A 210 -16.34 -17.45 -3.71
N ILE A 211 -15.42 -16.76 -4.39
CA ILE A 211 -14.66 -17.33 -5.51
C ILE A 211 -13.89 -18.59 -5.07
N ALA A 212 -13.22 -18.54 -3.94
CA ALA A 212 -12.47 -19.69 -3.40
C ALA A 212 -13.37 -20.85 -3.01
N LYS A 213 -14.53 -20.58 -2.36
CA LYS A 213 -15.56 -21.58 -2.09
C LYS A 213 -16.09 -22.22 -3.38
N GLY A 214 -16.28 -21.40 -4.44
CA GLY A 214 -16.70 -21.87 -5.74
C GLY A 214 -15.68 -22.82 -6.39
N HIS A 215 -14.38 -22.55 -6.26
CA HIS A 215 -13.33 -23.47 -6.73
C HIS A 215 -13.36 -24.82 -6.01
N VAL A 216 -13.47 -24.81 -4.69
CA VAL A 216 -13.55 -26.04 -3.89
C VAL A 216 -14.85 -26.79 -4.22
N ALA A 217 -15.98 -26.10 -4.36
CA ALA A 217 -17.25 -26.70 -4.74
C ALA A 217 -17.22 -27.27 -6.18
N ALA A 218 -16.46 -26.66 -7.09
CA ALA A 218 -16.26 -27.22 -8.44
C ALA A 218 -15.54 -28.58 -8.39
N TYR A 219 -14.65 -28.80 -7.43
CA TYR A 219 -14.08 -30.13 -7.17
C TYR A 219 -15.10 -31.07 -6.51
N GLU A 220 -15.73 -30.65 -5.41
CA GLU A 220 -16.57 -31.51 -4.58
C GLU A 220 -17.88 -31.93 -5.27
N LYS A 221 -18.48 -31.04 -6.06
CA LYS A 221 -19.85 -31.21 -6.62
C LYS A 221 -19.92 -31.04 -8.13
N GLY A 222 -18.89 -30.47 -8.76
CA GLY A 222 -18.91 -30.18 -10.20
C GLY A 222 -18.96 -31.46 -11.05
N LYS A 223 -19.57 -31.33 -12.21
CA LYS A 223 -19.65 -32.43 -13.20
C LYS A 223 -18.34 -32.61 -13.96
N PHE A 224 -18.10 -33.78 -14.48
CA PHE A 224 -16.95 -34.10 -15.32
C PHE A 224 -16.76 -33.08 -16.42
N ALA A 225 -15.56 -32.53 -16.53
CA ALA A 225 -15.13 -31.58 -17.56
C ALA A 225 -16.01 -30.33 -17.70
N ALA A 226 -16.79 -29.99 -16.70
CA ALA A 226 -17.71 -28.84 -16.74
C ALA A 226 -16.99 -27.50 -16.63
N THR A 227 -17.66 -26.45 -17.11
CA THR A 227 -17.23 -25.05 -17.00
C THR A 227 -18.22 -24.30 -16.12
N TYR A 228 -17.72 -23.45 -15.22
CA TYR A 228 -18.51 -22.67 -14.29
C TYR A 228 -18.06 -21.22 -14.24
N ILE A 229 -18.98 -20.29 -14.49
CA ILE A 229 -18.77 -18.88 -14.23
C ILE A 229 -18.97 -18.61 -12.74
N LEU A 230 -17.94 -18.05 -12.09
CA LEU A 230 -18.03 -17.56 -10.73
C LEU A 230 -18.04 -16.01 -10.75
N SER A 231 -19.22 -15.44 -11.00
CA SER A 231 -19.42 -14.00 -11.04
C SER A 231 -20.12 -13.51 -9.76
N GLY A 232 -19.98 -12.21 -9.48
CA GLY A 232 -20.72 -11.52 -8.43
C GLY A 232 -21.92 -10.75 -8.96
N GLU A 233 -22.28 -9.67 -8.27
CA GLU A 233 -23.31 -8.78 -8.78
C GLU A 233 -22.82 -7.99 -10.00
N ASN A 234 -23.71 -7.86 -10.98
CA ASN A 234 -23.50 -7.07 -12.18
C ASN A 234 -23.92 -5.61 -11.91
N ILE A 235 -22.96 -4.70 -11.89
CA ILE A 235 -23.21 -3.28 -11.59
C ILE A 235 -22.61 -2.36 -12.63
N THR A 236 -23.19 -1.16 -12.79
CA THR A 236 -22.61 -0.12 -13.64
C THR A 236 -21.40 0.54 -12.98
N PHE A 237 -20.49 1.13 -13.76
CA PHE A 237 -19.39 1.92 -13.19
C PHE A 237 -19.90 3.09 -12.33
N LYS A 238 -21.07 3.66 -12.64
CA LYS A 238 -21.70 4.68 -11.79
C LYS A 238 -22.01 4.12 -10.39
N LYS A 239 -22.71 2.97 -10.31
CA LYS A 239 -23.04 2.31 -9.03
C LYS A 239 -21.79 1.90 -8.26
N PHE A 240 -20.75 1.42 -8.95
CA PHE A 240 -19.45 1.13 -8.36
C PHE A 240 -18.88 2.35 -7.62
N TYR A 241 -18.81 3.51 -8.28
CA TYR A 241 -18.31 4.73 -7.63
C TYR A 241 -19.24 5.23 -6.53
N GLU A 242 -20.56 5.10 -6.64
CA GLU A 242 -21.52 5.45 -5.59
C GLU A 242 -21.21 4.68 -4.28
N ILE A 243 -20.97 3.36 -4.39
CA ILE A 243 -20.64 2.52 -3.23
C ILE A 243 -19.25 2.89 -2.65
N LEU A 244 -18.24 3.13 -3.50
CA LEU A 244 -16.93 3.55 -3.03
C LEU A 244 -16.99 4.90 -2.29
N VAL A 245 -17.76 5.85 -2.77
CA VAL A 245 -17.98 7.16 -2.14
C VAL A 245 -18.69 7.01 -0.80
N ALA A 246 -19.71 6.17 -0.71
CA ALA A 246 -20.42 5.91 0.55
C ALA A 246 -19.53 5.34 1.65
N ASN A 247 -18.44 4.63 1.27
CA ASN A 247 -17.48 4.00 2.21
C ASN A 247 -16.13 4.73 2.27
N SER A 248 -16.02 5.95 1.72
CA SER A 248 -14.77 6.72 1.69
C SER A 248 -15.03 8.22 1.84
N ARG A 249 -13.98 9.03 1.89
CA ARG A 249 -14.10 10.51 1.86
C ARG A 249 -14.06 11.09 0.44
N GLN A 250 -14.03 10.24 -0.58
CA GLN A 250 -13.96 10.71 -1.96
C GLN A 250 -15.30 11.27 -2.42
N LYS A 251 -15.24 12.19 -3.39
CA LYS A 251 -16.44 12.76 -4.00
C LYS A 251 -16.85 11.95 -5.23
N MET A 252 -18.15 11.89 -5.47
CA MET A 252 -18.69 11.27 -6.68
C MET A 252 -18.08 11.92 -7.93
N PRO A 253 -17.61 11.16 -8.93
CA PRO A 253 -17.23 11.69 -10.23
C PRO A 253 -18.37 12.49 -10.86
N LYS A 254 -18.08 13.75 -11.24
CA LYS A 254 -19.13 14.69 -11.72
C LYS A 254 -19.44 14.55 -13.20
N PHE A 255 -18.44 14.20 -14.00
CA PHE A 255 -18.55 14.24 -15.45
C PHE A 255 -18.60 12.84 -16.05
N LYS A 256 -19.68 12.55 -16.78
CA LYS A 256 -19.76 11.35 -17.61
C LYS A 256 -19.00 11.61 -18.91
N MET A 257 -17.91 10.85 -19.13
CA MET A 257 -17.05 11.01 -20.31
C MET A 257 -17.58 10.17 -21.47
N PRO A 258 -17.83 10.76 -22.65
CA PRO A 258 -18.18 10.01 -23.84
C PRO A 258 -17.01 9.11 -24.32
N LYS A 259 -17.33 7.93 -24.87
CA LYS A 259 -16.34 6.93 -25.37
C LYS A 259 -15.34 7.55 -26.34
N PHE A 260 -15.80 8.40 -27.31
CA PHE A 260 -14.90 9.00 -28.30
C PHE A 260 -13.87 9.94 -27.68
N VAL A 261 -14.21 10.68 -26.61
CA VAL A 261 -13.28 11.60 -25.93
C VAL A 261 -12.17 10.80 -25.24
N ILE A 262 -12.54 9.72 -24.52
CA ILE A 262 -11.56 8.86 -23.83
C ILE A 262 -10.68 8.15 -24.86
N PHE A 263 -11.28 7.67 -25.97
CA PHE A 263 -10.56 7.01 -27.06
C PHE A 263 -9.53 7.94 -27.72
N THR A 264 -9.96 9.17 -28.10
CA THR A 264 -9.07 10.15 -28.73
C THR A 264 -7.93 10.56 -27.79
N ALA A 265 -8.25 10.82 -26.52
CA ALA A 265 -7.23 11.13 -25.51
C ALA A 265 -6.23 9.96 -25.36
N SER A 266 -6.72 8.74 -25.23
CA SER A 266 -5.89 7.54 -25.15
C SER A 266 -4.99 7.38 -26.38
N TRP A 267 -5.52 7.62 -27.58
CA TRP A 267 -4.75 7.54 -28.81
C TRP A 267 -3.63 8.60 -28.87
N ILE A 268 -3.92 9.86 -28.53
CA ILE A 268 -2.93 10.93 -28.47
C ILE A 268 -1.84 10.60 -27.45
N PHE A 269 -2.23 10.25 -26.22
CA PHE A 269 -1.27 9.92 -25.17
C PHE A 269 -0.45 8.67 -25.51
N SER A 270 -1.03 7.66 -26.14
CA SER A 270 -0.29 6.49 -26.61
C SER A 270 0.79 6.85 -27.64
N LYS A 271 0.50 7.80 -28.54
CA LYS A 271 1.50 8.32 -29.48
C LYS A 271 2.62 9.10 -28.78
N LEU A 272 2.25 9.97 -27.83
CA LEU A 272 3.22 10.76 -27.05
C LEU A 272 4.12 9.86 -26.18
N PHE A 273 3.55 8.85 -25.54
CA PHE A 273 4.31 7.90 -24.70
C PHE A 273 5.28 7.05 -25.55
N LYS A 274 4.90 6.66 -26.77
CA LYS A 274 5.79 5.96 -27.71
C LYS A 274 7.01 6.81 -28.09
N LEU A 275 6.89 8.13 -28.20
CA LEU A 275 8.04 9.01 -28.48
C LEU A 275 9.11 8.96 -27.38
N VAL A 276 8.71 8.66 -26.14
CA VAL A 276 9.63 8.50 -25.00
C VAL A 276 9.94 7.02 -24.69
N GLY A 277 9.65 6.11 -25.63
CA GLY A 277 9.92 4.68 -25.48
C GLY A 277 9.04 3.97 -24.46
N LYS A 278 7.85 4.51 -24.15
CA LYS A 278 6.91 3.98 -23.17
C LYS A 278 5.56 3.63 -23.77
N GLU A 279 4.84 2.77 -23.08
CA GLU A 279 3.43 2.52 -23.37
C GLU A 279 2.54 3.35 -22.44
N PHE A 280 1.48 3.91 -23.01
CA PHE A 280 0.45 4.55 -22.20
C PHE A 280 -0.40 3.46 -21.53
N PRO A 281 -0.63 3.52 -20.19
CA PRO A 281 -1.30 2.44 -19.44
C PRO A 281 -2.73 2.14 -19.91
N ILE A 282 -3.40 3.12 -20.50
CA ILE A 282 -4.77 3.00 -21.01
C ILE A 282 -4.70 3.02 -22.54
N SER A 283 -4.48 1.85 -23.16
CA SER A 283 -4.39 1.75 -24.61
C SER A 283 -5.74 2.04 -25.29
N PRO A 284 -5.77 2.52 -26.55
CA PRO A 284 -7.01 2.67 -27.31
C PRO A 284 -7.82 1.38 -27.41
N ALA A 285 -7.17 0.23 -27.54
CA ALA A 285 -7.83 -1.08 -27.58
C ALA A 285 -8.54 -1.38 -26.23
N TYR A 286 -7.89 -1.08 -25.10
CA TYR A 286 -8.49 -1.20 -23.79
C TYR A 286 -9.73 -0.29 -23.63
N VAL A 287 -9.63 0.97 -24.06
CA VAL A 287 -10.78 1.91 -24.04
C VAL A 287 -11.93 1.38 -24.87
N GLN A 288 -11.64 0.87 -26.07
CA GLN A 288 -12.65 0.33 -26.96
C GLN A 288 -13.36 -0.87 -26.37
N SER A 289 -12.67 -1.71 -25.62
CA SER A 289 -13.21 -2.92 -25.03
C SER A 289 -13.97 -2.68 -23.72
N VAL A 290 -13.63 -1.64 -22.94
CA VAL A 290 -14.21 -1.41 -21.60
C VAL A 290 -15.29 -0.34 -21.61
N VAL A 291 -15.04 0.80 -22.28
CA VAL A 291 -15.94 1.95 -22.24
C VAL A 291 -17.16 1.70 -23.10
N GLY A 292 -18.35 1.76 -22.50
CA GLY A 292 -19.62 1.46 -23.16
C GLY A 292 -19.92 -0.03 -23.30
N ASN A 293 -19.15 -0.90 -22.65
CA ASN A 293 -19.37 -2.34 -22.66
C ASN A 293 -19.69 -2.85 -21.26
N TYR A 294 -20.42 -3.98 -21.19
CA TYR A 294 -20.89 -4.60 -19.96
C TYR A 294 -20.26 -6.00 -19.81
N SER A 295 -19.48 -6.17 -18.76
CA SER A 295 -18.92 -7.44 -18.32
C SER A 295 -19.89 -8.08 -17.33
N TRP A 296 -21.09 -8.40 -17.80
CA TRP A 296 -22.17 -8.96 -17.00
C TRP A 296 -22.38 -10.44 -17.35
N TYR A 297 -22.39 -11.27 -16.34
CA TYR A 297 -22.36 -12.71 -16.50
C TYR A 297 -23.51 -13.38 -15.75
N ASP A 298 -23.99 -14.48 -16.31
CA ASP A 298 -24.92 -15.41 -15.67
C ASP A 298 -24.15 -16.53 -14.97
N CYS A 299 -24.26 -16.60 -13.64
CA CYS A 299 -23.68 -17.68 -12.84
C CYS A 299 -24.73 -18.71 -12.35
N SER A 300 -25.91 -18.76 -12.96
CA SER A 300 -27.00 -19.64 -12.56
C SER A 300 -26.58 -21.10 -12.56
N LYS A 301 -25.73 -21.54 -13.48
CA LYS A 301 -25.18 -22.88 -13.52
C LYS A 301 -24.37 -23.20 -12.27
N ALA A 302 -23.46 -22.30 -11.85
CA ALA A 302 -22.69 -22.47 -10.63
C ALA A 302 -23.58 -22.46 -9.38
N LYS A 303 -24.61 -21.61 -9.33
CA LYS A 303 -25.60 -21.60 -8.23
C LYS A 303 -26.34 -22.93 -8.11
N ASN A 304 -26.83 -23.45 -9.22
CA ASN A 304 -27.64 -24.67 -9.25
C ASN A 304 -26.84 -25.95 -9.02
N GLU A 305 -25.64 -26.06 -9.61
CA GLU A 305 -24.86 -27.29 -9.58
C GLU A 305 -23.86 -27.31 -8.41
N LEU A 306 -23.29 -26.16 -8.00
CA LEU A 306 -22.27 -26.09 -6.95
C LEU A 306 -22.82 -25.57 -5.62
N GLY A 307 -24.01 -24.95 -5.61
CA GLY A 307 -24.52 -24.19 -4.47
C GLY A 307 -23.77 -22.89 -4.25
N TYR A 308 -23.23 -22.31 -5.33
CA TYR A 308 -22.49 -21.05 -5.31
C TYR A 308 -23.35 -19.89 -4.81
N GLN A 309 -22.79 -19.07 -3.94
CA GLN A 309 -23.49 -17.92 -3.37
C GLN A 309 -22.76 -16.62 -3.72
N ILE A 310 -23.49 -15.52 -3.72
CA ILE A 310 -22.97 -14.19 -3.99
C ILE A 310 -23.28 -13.31 -2.78
N LYS A 311 -22.26 -12.66 -2.22
CA LYS A 311 -22.45 -11.63 -1.18
C LYS A 311 -23.00 -10.34 -1.79
N PRO A 312 -23.81 -9.56 -1.04
CA PRO A 312 -24.26 -8.24 -1.47
C PRO A 312 -23.08 -7.33 -1.83
N ILE A 313 -23.16 -6.64 -2.96
CA ILE A 313 -22.06 -5.83 -3.50
C ILE A 313 -21.63 -4.70 -2.56
N GLU A 314 -22.56 -4.15 -1.79
CA GLU A 314 -22.28 -3.13 -0.80
C GLU A 314 -21.34 -3.65 0.29
N GLU A 315 -21.52 -4.88 0.74
CA GLU A 315 -20.64 -5.53 1.71
C GLU A 315 -19.27 -5.84 1.08
N VAL A 316 -19.24 -6.40 -0.12
CA VAL A 316 -18.03 -6.75 -0.86
C VAL A 316 -17.14 -5.52 -1.05
N LEU A 317 -17.69 -4.43 -1.54
CA LEU A 317 -16.93 -3.20 -1.79
C LEU A 317 -16.57 -2.46 -0.49
N LYS A 318 -17.40 -2.52 0.55
CA LYS A 318 -17.04 -2.00 1.87
C LYS A 318 -15.81 -2.72 2.43
N ASN A 319 -15.77 -4.05 2.36
CA ASN A 319 -14.63 -4.84 2.81
C ASN A 319 -13.38 -4.56 1.96
N ALA A 320 -13.53 -4.42 0.63
CA ALA A 320 -12.44 -4.06 -0.26
C ALA A 320 -11.86 -2.67 0.02
N VAL A 321 -12.72 -1.68 0.34
CA VAL A 321 -12.29 -0.34 0.77
C VAL A 321 -11.52 -0.42 2.09
N GLN A 322 -11.97 -1.19 3.05
CA GLN A 322 -11.25 -1.39 4.33
C GLN A 322 -9.89 -2.06 4.10
N ASP A 323 -9.81 -3.08 3.25
CA ASP A 323 -8.54 -3.73 2.91
C ASP A 323 -7.59 -2.77 2.20
N ALA A 324 -8.08 -1.98 1.24
CA ALA A 324 -7.29 -0.95 0.58
C ALA A 324 -6.77 0.10 1.58
N HIS A 325 -7.58 0.55 2.53
CA HIS A 325 -7.12 1.45 3.60
C HIS A 325 -6.02 0.81 4.46
N ARG A 326 -6.16 -0.48 4.84
CA ARG A 326 -5.11 -1.20 5.59
C ARG A 326 -3.78 -1.20 4.83
N ARG A 327 -3.80 -1.43 3.53
CA ARG A 327 -2.60 -1.45 2.68
C ARG A 327 -1.97 -0.06 2.53
N MET A 328 -2.78 0.95 2.27
CA MET A 328 -2.34 2.35 2.13
C MET A 328 -1.64 2.87 3.39
N THR A 329 -2.00 2.33 4.55
CA THR A 329 -1.48 2.74 5.85
C THR A 329 -0.34 1.87 6.38
N GLY A 330 0.08 0.84 5.65
CA GLY A 330 1.13 -0.08 6.09
C GLY A 330 0.74 -0.99 7.27
N THR A 331 -0.53 -1.05 7.62
CA THR A 331 -1.04 -1.69 8.85
C THR A 331 -1.02 -3.24 8.81
N LEU A 332 -0.75 -3.84 7.65
CA LEU A 332 -0.75 -5.30 7.47
C LEU A 332 0.36 -6.03 8.25
N LEU A 333 1.42 -5.35 8.65
CA LEU A 333 2.59 -5.97 9.29
C LEU A 333 2.56 -5.95 10.82
N LEU A 334 1.78 -5.05 11.43
CA LEU A 334 1.75 -4.93 12.91
C LEU A 334 0.96 -6.02 13.64
N GLY A 335 0.13 -6.80 12.93
CA GLY A 335 -0.76 -7.81 13.54
C GLY A 335 -0.24 -9.24 13.60
N LYS A 336 0.87 -9.58 12.93
CA LYS A 336 1.26 -10.98 12.73
C LYS A 336 2.44 -11.49 13.57
N ASN A 337 3.26 -10.62 14.14
CA ASN A 337 4.46 -11.06 14.89
C ASN A 337 4.30 -11.12 16.42
N THR A 338 3.11 -10.90 16.98
CA THR A 338 2.94 -10.77 18.43
C THR A 338 2.53 -12.05 19.17
N LYS A 339 2.33 -13.19 18.49
CA LYS A 339 1.90 -14.44 19.16
C LYS A 339 3.02 -15.38 19.61
N SER A 340 4.27 -15.22 19.17
CA SER A 340 5.32 -16.21 19.44
C SER A 340 6.28 -15.90 20.61
N HIS A 341 6.13 -14.78 21.32
CA HIS A 341 7.04 -14.42 22.43
C HIS A 341 6.39 -14.20 23.81
N PHE A 342 5.09 -14.47 23.99
CA PHE A 342 4.39 -14.14 25.24
C PHE A 342 4.10 -15.30 26.19
N GLU A 343 4.66 -16.49 26.02
CA GLU A 343 4.41 -17.63 26.93
C GLU A 343 5.40 -17.79 28.10
N HIS A 344 6.36 -16.89 28.30
CA HIS A 344 7.33 -17.05 29.40
C HIS A 344 7.56 -15.78 30.24
N SER A 345 6.53 -15.22 30.88
CA SER A 345 6.76 -14.41 32.10
C SER A 345 5.48 -14.02 32.86
N GLU A 346 4.70 -15.00 33.29
CA GLU A 346 3.79 -14.78 34.42
C GLU A 346 4.39 -15.44 35.65
N LYS A 347 5.15 -14.68 36.45
CA LYS A 347 5.26 -14.91 37.90
C LYS A 347 5.84 -13.68 38.60
N SER A 348 5.06 -13.25 39.59
CA SER A 348 5.40 -12.37 40.73
C SER A 348 5.47 -10.86 40.49
N LEU A 349 4.49 -10.18 41.08
CA LEU A 349 4.74 -9.17 42.12
C LEU A 349 3.41 -8.66 42.68
N ASP A 350 3.14 -9.09 43.94
CA ASP A 350 2.13 -8.51 44.80
C ASP A 350 2.69 -7.38 45.66
N ASN A 351 1.82 -6.39 45.94
CA ASN A 351 1.80 -5.47 47.10
C ASN A 351 2.86 -4.35 47.25
N GLN A 352 2.45 -3.10 47.20
CA GLN A 352 2.16 -2.28 48.38
C GLN A 352 1.68 -0.87 48.00
N ASN A 353 0.54 -0.48 48.62
CA ASN A 353 0.01 0.89 48.67
C ASN A 353 0.78 1.74 49.66
N GLU A 354 1.16 2.95 49.31
CA GLU A 354 1.16 4.11 50.24
C GLU A 354 1.06 5.43 49.48
N SER A 355 0.06 6.21 49.87
CA SER A 355 -0.25 7.53 49.35
C SER A 355 0.68 8.61 49.97
N GLN A 356 1.52 9.24 49.15
CA GLN A 356 2.17 10.49 49.52
C GLN A 356 1.83 11.61 48.53
N LYS A 357 1.33 12.73 49.07
CA LYS A 357 1.13 13.98 48.33
C LYS A 357 2.48 14.53 47.86
N ILE A 358 2.70 14.59 46.56
CA ILE A 358 3.91 15.10 45.95
C ILE A 358 3.67 16.52 45.42
N SER A 359 4.60 17.41 45.73
CA SER A 359 4.74 18.79 45.21
C SER A 359 4.79 18.79 43.66
N PRO A 360 4.28 19.83 42.96
CA PRO A 360 4.18 19.89 41.51
C PRO A 360 5.50 19.83 40.73
N PHE A 361 6.64 19.76 41.37
CA PHE A 361 7.96 19.95 40.72
C PHE A 361 9.03 18.89 40.95
N SER A 362 8.71 17.73 41.55
CA SER A 362 9.70 16.65 41.64
C SER A 362 9.23 15.44 40.82
N ARG A 363 9.88 15.16 39.71
CA ARG A 363 9.72 13.92 38.98
C ARG A 363 10.53 12.83 39.67
N ASN A 364 9.90 11.73 40.04
CA ASN A 364 10.61 10.47 40.29
C ASN A 364 10.99 9.87 38.92
N ASP A 365 12.27 9.55 38.72
CA ASP A 365 12.83 9.02 37.48
C ASP A 365 12.40 7.57 37.14
N GLY A 366 11.34 7.06 37.73
CA GLY A 366 10.88 5.66 37.58
C GLY A 366 9.52 5.44 36.90
N ASP A 367 8.67 6.47 36.73
CA ASP A 367 7.39 6.33 35.99
C ASP A 367 7.36 7.30 34.80
N ASP A 368 7.59 6.75 33.60
CA ASP A 368 7.59 7.53 32.34
C ASP A 368 6.19 8.07 31.96
N GLY A 369 5.16 7.75 32.73
CA GLY A 369 3.77 8.13 32.47
C GLY A 369 3.25 7.62 31.12
N ILE A 370 2.18 8.24 30.60
CA ILE A 370 1.59 7.86 29.31
C ILE A 370 2.22 8.68 28.18
N LEU A 371 2.82 7.99 27.19
CA LEU A 371 3.23 8.56 25.91
C LEU A 371 2.04 8.57 24.95
N LEU A 372 1.63 9.76 24.50
CA LEU A 372 0.66 9.88 23.41
C LEU A 372 1.37 9.95 22.06
N ILE A 373 0.97 9.08 21.14
CA ILE A 373 1.42 9.09 19.75
C ILE A 373 0.27 9.42 18.83
N THR A 374 0.43 10.43 18.00
CA THR A 374 -0.49 10.77 16.92
C THR A 374 0.14 10.46 15.55
N GLY A 375 -0.69 10.33 14.51
CA GLY A 375 -0.17 10.09 13.16
C GLY A 375 -0.01 8.60 12.81
N VAL A 376 -0.64 7.73 13.58
CA VAL A 376 -0.86 6.33 13.24
C VAL A 376 -2.22 6.24 12.52
N PRO A 377 -2.34 5.48 11.43
CA PRO A 377 -1.40 4.56 10.82
C PRO A 377 -0.56 5.19 9.67
N GLY A 378 0.08 6.32 9.91
CA GLY A 378 1.01 6.93 8.96
C GLY A 378 2.39 6.24 8.95
N TRP A 379 3.24 6.56 7.96
CA TRP A 379 4.55 5.93 7.77
C TRP A 379 5.41 5.92 9.04
N LEU A 380 5.72 7.13 9.55
CA LEU A 380 6.55 7.28 10.75
C LEU A 380 5.86 6.76 12.01
N GLY A 381 4.53 6.94 12.11
CA GLY A 381 3.74 6.45 13.24
C GLY A 381 3.74 4.92 13.35
N ASN A 382 3.57 4.21 12.24
CA ASN A 382 3.65 2.75 12.21
C ASN A 382 5.04 2.26 12.62
N ARG A 383 6.12 2.90 12.10
CA ARG A 383 7.48 2.51 12.48
C ARG A 383 7.78 2.80 13.95
N MET A 384 7.27 3.91 14.49
CA MET A 384 7.40 4.24 15.92
C MET A 384 6.76 3.18 16.80
N ILE A 385 5.54 2.76 16.48
CA ILE A 385 4.84 1.69 17.23
C ILE A 385 5.59 0.37 17.11
N ASP A 386 6.06 0.01 15.91
CA ASP A 386 6.83 -1.20 15.69
C ASP A 386 8.11 -1.24 16.53
N ILE A 387 8.87 -0.14 16.58
CA ILE A 387 10.07 -0.04 17.42
C ILE A 387 9.75 -0.14 18.92
N LEU A 388 8.68 0.50 19.36
CA LEU A 388 8.29 0.43 20.79
C LEU A 388 7.88 -0.98 21.21
N ILE A 389 7.29 -1.78 20.30
CA ILE A 389 6.85 -3.16 20.58
C ILE A 389 8.01 -4.15 20.41
N ASN A 390 8.68 -4.09 19.27
CA ASN A 390 9.62 -5.13 18.83
C ASN A 390 11.09 -4.75 19.04
N GLY A 391 11.38 -3.49 19.41
CA GLY A 391 12.72 -2.94 19.46
C GLY A 391 13.23 -2.48 18.10
N ASP A 392 14.38 -1.85 18.10
CA ASP A 392 15.07 -1.39 16.89
C ASP A 392 16.47 -1.96 16.77
N ARG A 393 17.12 -1.69 15.62
CA ARG A 393 18.51 -2.07 15.35
C ARG A 393 19.55 -1.36 16.24
N PHE A 394 19.15 -0.39 17.04
CA PHE A 394 20.02 0.41 17.91
C PHE A 394 19.98 -0.03 19.38
N GLY A 395 19.16 -1.04 19.68
CA GLY A 395 19.01 -1.58 21.04
C GLY A 395 17.93 -0.89 21.88
N HIS A 396 17.08 -0.03 21.28
CA HIS A 396 15.94 0.50 22.00
C HIS A 396 14.84 -0.54 22.08
N HIS A 397 14.36 -0.76 23.30
CA HIS A 397 13.25 -1.66 23.57
C HIS A 397 12.44 -1.09 24.74
N GLN A 398 11.19 -0.71 24.50
CA GLN A 398 10.33 -0.08 25.49
C GLN A 398 8.96 -0.79 25.60
N SER A 399 8.97 -2.13 25.55
CA SER A 399 7.75 -2.94 25.53
C SER A 399 6.82 -2.73 26.74
N ASN A 400 7.36 -2.29 27.87
CA ASN A 400 6.59 -2.05 29.11
C ASN A 400 6.07 -0.62 29.23
N ARG A 401 6.36 0.26 28.28
CA ARG A 401 5.91 1.64 28.32
C ARG A 401 4.40 1.73 28.11
N LYS A 402 3.72 2.55 28.91
CA LYS A 402 2.30 2.88 28.69
C LYS A 402 2.18 3.82 27.48
N VAL A 403 1.51 3.39 26.44
CA VAL A 403 1.37 4.15 25.20
C VAL A 403 -0.12 4.33 24.89
N ARG A 404 -0.49 5.59 24.62
CA ARG A 404 -1.79 5.91 24.03
C ARG A 404 -1.61 6.26 22.58
N VAL A 405 -2.38 5.63 21.69
CA VAL A 405 -2.36 5.87 20.25
C VAL A 405 -3.64 6.57 19.85
N MET A 406 -3.52 7.80 19.36
CA MET A 406 -4.64 8.52 18.80
C MET A 406 -4.86 8.12 17.35
N LEU A 407 -6.01 7.51 17.07
CA LEU A 407 -6.45 7.12 15.75
C LEU A 407 -7.64 7.95 15.29
N GLU A 408 -7.63 8.38 14.04
CA GLU A 408 -8.83 8.96 13.44
C GLU A 408 -9.94 7.89 13.36
N PRO A 409 -11.21 8.21 13.67
CA PRO A 409 -12.31 7.22 13.76
C PRO A 409 -12.50 6.32 12.55
N ARG A 410 -12.14 6.80 11.34
CA ARG A 410 -12.19 6.00 10.10
C ARG A 410 -11.24 4.79 10.11
N PHE A 411 -10.25 4.78 10.99
CA PHE A 411 -9.27 3.69 11.13
C PHE A 411 -9.64 2.68 12.23
N LYS A 412 -10.89 2.73 12.72
CA LYS A 412 -11.36 1.80 13.74
C LYS A 412 -11.24 0.34 13.27
N GLY A 413 -10.63 -0.50 14.10
CA GLY A 413 -10.41 -1.92 13.81
C GLY A 413 -9.22 -2.22 12.89
N LEU A 414 -8.38 -1.23 12.54
CA LEU A 414 -7.19 -1.44 11.73
C LEU A 414 -5.95 -1.85 12.51
N LEU A 415 -5.89 -1.54 13.81
CA LEU A 415 -4.75 -1.88 14.66
C LEU A 415 -5.17 -2.90 15.72
N ASN A 416 -4.31 -3.89 15.93
CA ASN A 416 -4.33 -4.76 17.09
C ASN A 416 -3.00 -4.54 17.83
N LEU A 417 -3.06 -3.93 19.00
CA LEU A 417 -1.89 -3.57 19.80
C LEU A 417 -1.85 -4.38 21.10
N PRO A 418 -0.69 -4.54 21.75
CA PRO A 418 -0.57 -5.16 23.05
C PRO A 418 -1.46 -4.48 24.10
N SER A 419 -1.81 -5.19 25.16
CA SER A 419 -2.77 -4.74 26.20
C SER A 419 -2.33 -3.49 26.98
N ASN A 420 -1.03 -3.19 27.01
CA ASN A 420 -0.48 -1.97 27.60
C ASN A 420 -0.57 -0.74 26.68
N TYR A 421 -1.13 -0.89 25.47
CA TYR A 421 -1.36 0.19 24.52
C TYR A 421 -2.85 0.53 24.48
N GLU A 422 -3.18 1.76 24.75
CA GLU A 422 -4.54 2.29 24.67
C GLU A 422 -4.80 2.91 23.30
N ILE A 423 -5.83 2.45 22.58
CA ILE A 423 -6.27 3.07 21.33
C ILE A 423 -7.44 4.00 21.61
N VAL A 424 -7.27 5.30 21.33
CA VAL A 424 -8.33 6.31 21.46
C VAL A 424 -8.67 6.85 20.08
N TYR A 425 -9.96 6.84 19.74
CA TYR A 425 -10.45 7.32 18.45
C TYR A 425 -10.86 8.79 18.54
N ALA A 426 -10.11 9.66 17.85
CA ALA A 426 -10.38 11.09 17.84
C ALA A 426 -9.97 11.72 16.50
N ASP A 427 -10.73 12.75 16.07
CA ASP A 427 -10.35 13.65 14.98
C ASP A 427 -9.59 14.83 15.58
N ILE A 428 -8.35 15.05 15.13
CA ILE A 428 -7.48 16.13 15.62
C ILE A 428 -8.09 17.53 15.41
N THR A 429 -9.02 17.66 14.47
CA THR A 429 -9.73 18.92 14.22
C THR A 429 -10.90 19.16 15.20
N ASN A 430 -11.25 18.16 16.03
CA ASN A 430 -12.29 18.26 17.05
C ASN A 430 -11.67 18.53 18.43
N LYS A 431 -11.75 19.77 18.89
CA LYS A 431 -11.14 20.23 20.14
C LYS A 431 -11.59 19.42 21.37
N GLN A 432 -12.87 19.04 21.45
CA GLN A 432 -13.41 18.28 22.58
C GLN A 432 -12.81 16.86 22.64
N GLN A 433 -12.77 16.17 21.46
CA GLN A 433 -12.19 14.83 21.41
C GLN A 433 -10.69 14.86 21.73
N VAL A 434 -9.95 15.85 21.23
CA VAL A 434 -8.51 16.03 21.52
C VAL A 434 -8.27 16.25 23.00
N ASN A 435 -9.10 17.03 23.68
CA ASN A 435 -8.98 17.28 25.13
C ASN A 435 -9.15 16.00 25.95
N GLU A 436 -10.06 15.10 25.55
CA GLU A 436 -10.20 13.78 26.19
C GLU A 436 -8.97 12.88 25.97
N VAL A 437 -8.37 12.94 24.77
CA VAL A 437 -7.20 12.11 24.40
C VAL A 437 -5.98 12.44 25.26
N VAL A 438 -5.76 13.69 25.65
CA VAL A 438 -4.56 14.10 26.39
C VAL A 438 -4.66 13.93 27.92
N LYS A 439 -5.80 13.51 28.47
CA LYS A 439 -5.96 13.28 29.92
C LYS A 439 -4.95 12.25 30.43
N ASN A 440 -4.22 12.60 31.50
CA ASN A 440 -3.18 11.78 32.11
C ASN A 440 -1.97 11.47 31.22
N VAL A 441 -1.83 12.17 30.08
CA VAL A 441 -0.65 12.07 29.21
C VAL A 441 0.49 12.90 29.81
N THR A 442 1.72 12.41 29.70
CA THR A 442 2.92 13.13 30.17
C THR A 442 3.75 13.68 29.03
N ILE A 443 3.77 12.95 27.90
CA ILE A 443 4.60 13.27 26.73
C ILE A 443 3.76 13.06 25.47
N VAL A 444 3.94 13.93 24.48
CA VAL A 444 3.31 13.81 23.16
C VAL A 444 4.38 13.72 22.08
N PHE A 445 4.29 12.65 21.26
CA PHE A 445 4.97 12.56 19.98
C PHE A 445 3.94 12.84 18.87
N HIS A 446 4.00 14.05 18.32
CA HIS A 446 3.04 14.50 17.33
C HIS A 446 3.56 14.28 15.91
N LEU A 447 3.16 13.13 15.31
CA LEU A 447 3.55 12.71 13.96
C LEU A 447 2.42 12.92 12.93
N ALA A 448 1.22 13.30 13.39
CA ALA A 448 0.07 13.50 12.52
C ALA A 448 0.29 14.66 11.54
N GLY A 449 -0.16 14.48 10.32
CA GLY A 449 -0.14 15.53 9.31
C GLY A 449 -0.70 15.05 7.97
N ALA A 450 -1.43 15.96 7.31
CA ALA A 450 -1.85 15.80 5.93
C ALA A 450 -0.71 16.27 5.00
N ILE A 451 -0.35 15.48 3.96
CA ILE A 451 0.78 15.81 3.08
C ILE A 451 0.30 16.27 1.71
N TYR A 452 -0.55 15.50 1.04
CA TYR A 452 -1.05 15.78 -0.32
C TYR A 452 -2.57 15.59 -0.43
N PRO A 453 -3.38 16.27 0.41
CA PRO A 453 -4.82 16.22 0.22
C PRO A 453 -5.21 16.97 -1.06
N LYS A 454 -6.24 16.51 -1.76
CA LYS A 454 -6.73 17.21 -2.95
C LYS A 454 -7.24 18.62 -2.66
N ASN A 455 -7.88 18.79 -1.50
CA ASN A 455 -8.35 20.08 -1.01
C ASN A 455 -7.29 20.68 -0.09
N ILE A 456 -6.77 21.85 -0.45
CA ILE A 456 -5.72 22.56 0.28
C ILE A 456 -6.16 22.95 1.71
N ASP A 457 -7.44 23.24 1.94
CA ASP A 457 -7.95 23.60 3.27
C ASP A 457 -7.72 22.50 4.31
N ILE A 458 -7.66 21.24 3.87
CA ILE A 458 -7.35 20.11 4.75
C ILE A 458 -5.93 20.23 5.33
N LEU A 459 -4.99 20.83 4.59
CA LEU A 459 -3.63 21.06 5.11
C LEU A 459 -3.68 21.97 6.35
N TYR A 460 -4.40 23.08 6.26
CA TYR A 460 -4.51 24.03 7.37
C TYR A 460 -5.34 23.47 8.53
N LYS A 461 -6.47 22.82 8.22
CA LYS A 461 -7.30 22.18 9.26
C LYS A 461 -6.56 21.12 10.06
N VAL A 462 -5.81 20.22 9.38
CA VAL A 462 -5.13 19.12 10.07
C VAL A 462 -3.80 19.55 10.63
N ASN A 463 -2.94 20.20 9.80
CA ASN A 463 -1.57 20.48 10.21
C ASN A 463 -1.48 21.68 11.15
N GLU A 464 -2.26 22.74 10.92
CA GLU A 464 -2.23 23.95 11.73
C GLU A 464 -3.27 23.91 12.86
N GLU A 465 -4.58 23.93 12.53
CA GLU A 465 -5.64 23.98 13.55
C GLU A 465 -5.63 22.74 14.44
N GLY A 466 -5.44 21.54 13.85
CA GLY A 466 -5.35 20.29 14.60
C GLY A 466 -4.17 20.27 15.57
N THR A 467 -3.00 20.76 15.14
CA THR A 467 -1.83 20.89 16.03
C THR A 467 -2.09 21.92 17.14
N LYS A 468 -2.71 23.08 16.83
CA LYS A 468 -3.10 24.06 17.85
C LYS A 468 -4.06 23.46 18.88
N ASN A 469 -5.09 22.73 18.43
CA ASN A 469 -6.01 22.05 19.34
C ASN A 469 -5.28 21.09 20.28
N LEU A 470 -4.31 20.31 19.76
CA LEU A 470 -3.55 19.36 20.56
C LEU A 470 -2.63 20.08 21.56
N VAL A 471 -1.96 21.14 21.18
CA VAL A 471 -1.09 21.95 22.05
C VAL A 471 -1.92 22.63 23.15
N ASP A 472 -3.05 23.22 22.82
CA ASP A 472 -3.94 23.87 23.79
C ASP A 472 -4.48 22.86 24.80
N ALA A 473 -4.93 21.70 24.33
CA ALA A 473 -5.38 20.61 25.19
C ALA A 473 -4.24 20.09 26.10
N CYS A 474 -3.01 20.02 25.60
CA CYS A 474 -1.84 19.68 26.42
C CYS A 474 -1.62 20.69 27.53
N ILE A 475 -1.71 21.99 27.24
CA ILE A 475 -1.55 23.07 28.22
C ILE A 475 -2.66 23.01 29.29
N GLU A 476 -3.92 22.84 28.86
CA GLU A 476 -5.09 22.71 29.74
C GLU A 476 -5.00 21.48 30.68
N ASN A 477 -4.35 20.39 30.25
CA ASN A 477 -4.20 19.15 31.00
C ASN A 477 -2.80 18.97 31.64
N ASN A 478 -1.98 20.00 31.69
CA ASN A 478 -0.63 20.02 32.27
C ASN A 478 0.35 19.03 31.63
N VAL A 479 0.14 18.67 30.36
CA VAL A 479 1.11 17.91 29.55
C VAL A 479 2.22 18.85 29.14
N ARG A 480 3.42 18.68 29.70
CA ARG A 480 4.52 19.61 29.49
C ARG A 480 5.32 19.28 28.23
N ARG A 481 5.68 18.03 28.00
CA ARG A 481 6.59 17.64 26.94
C ARG A 481 5.90 17.39 25.60
N PHE A 482 6.34 18.07 24.54
CA PHE A 482 5.75 17.99 23.21
C PHE A 482 6.85 17.91 22.13
N VAL A 483 6.95 16.81 21.40
CA VAL A 483 7.89 16.65 20.29
C VAL A 483 7.10 16.57 18.98
N PHE A 484 7.44 17.46 18.05
CA PHE A 484 6.71 17.65 16.80
C PHE A 484 7.53 17.24 15.60
N MET A 485 6.93 16.42 14.71
CA MET A 485 7.50 16.11 13.40
C MET A 485 7.15 17.21 12.40
N SER A 486 8.14 18.02 12.06
CA SER A 486 8.09 19.07 11.04
C SER A 486 8.73 18.59 9.72
N THR A 487 9.10 19.48 8.82
CA THR A 487 9.54 19.16 7.47
C THR A 487 10.52 20.20 6.92
N ASP A 488 11.33 19.79 5.93
CA ASP A 488 12.16 20.67 5.09
C ASP A 488 11.35 21.78 4.42
N SER A 489 10.10 21.50 4.09
CA SER A 489 9.22 22.44 3.38
C SER A 489 8.92 23.73 4.15
N THR A 490 9.22 23.79 5.45
CA THR A 490 9.14 25.03 6.26
C THR A 490 10.19 26.07 5.86
N CYS A 491 11.31 25.65 5.25
CA CYS A 491 12.35 26.54 4.75
C CYS A 491 12.40 26.65 3.21
N GLY A 492 11.49 25.96 2.51
CA GLY A 492 11.38 26.08 1.06
C GLY A 492 12.49 25.33 0.31
N HIS A 493 13.39 26.07 -0.31
CA HIS A 493 14.51 25.51 -1.06
C HIS A 493 15.76 26.40 -0.92
N GLY A 494 16.93 25.80 -1.13
CA GLY A 494 18.19 26.53 -1.11
C GLY A 494 18.27 27.61 -2.18
N THR A 495 19.01 28.67 -1.91
CA THR A 495 19.33 29.76 -2.84
C THR A 495 20.73 29.55 -3.41
N ARG A 496 21.16 30.41 -4.35
CA ARG A 496 22.54 30.40 -4.86
C ARG A 496 23.56 30.74 -3.77
N GLU A 497 23.16 31.64 -2.86
CA GLU A 497 24.00 32.11 -1.77
C GLU A 497 24.03 31.11 -0.61
N GLN A 498 22.91 30.42 -0.38
CA GLN A 498 22.76 29.44 0.68
C GLN A 498 22.05 28.17 0.13
N PRO A 499 22.80 27.30 -0.59
CA PRO A 499 22.21 26.09 -1.18
C PRO A 499 21.87 25.02 -0.13
N ILE A 500 22.49 25.08 1.06
CA ILE A 500 22.31 24.14 2.17
C ILE A 500 21.72 24.88 3.37
N PHE A 501 20.70 24.30 3.97
CA PHE A 501 20.05 24.82 5.16
C PHE A 501 20.93 24.61 6.40
N ASP A 502 21.00 25.58 7.24
CA ASP A 502 21.67 25.57 8.54
C ASP A 502 20.72 26.06 9.66
N GLU A 503 21.26 26.28 10.86
CA GLU A 503 20.50 26.79 12.01
C GLU A 503 20.07 28.27 11.87
N HIS A 504 20.66 29.00 10.94
CA HIS A 504 20.37 30.43 10.67
C HIS A 504 19.45 30.62 9.47
N THR A 505 19.11 29.54 8.76
CA THR A 505 18.26 29.61 7.57
C THR A 505 16.89 30.18 7.90
N ILE A 506 16.55 31.28 7.26
CA ILE A 506 15.25 31.92 7.41
C ILE A 506 14.16 31.05 6.79
N ALA A 507 13.09 30.84 7.54
CA ALA A 507 11.94 30.07 7.07
C ALA A 507 11.23 30.79 5.91
N THR A 508 11.20 30.14 4.76
CA THR A 508 10.48 30.57 3.55
C THR A 508 9.58 29.45 3.07
N PRO A 509 8.44 29.21 3.72
CA PRO A 509 7.66 27.98 3.54
C PRO A 509 7.30 27.71 2.08
N TYR A 510 7.55 26.47 1.61
CA TYR A 510 7.20 26.08 0.25
C TYR A 510 5.70 25.80 0.13
N LYS A 511 4.99 26.72 -0.51
CA LYS A 511 3.57 26.64 -0.81
C LYS A 511 2.71 26.30 0.43
N ASN A 512 1.50 25.77 0.23
CA ASN A 512 0.52 25.56 1.29
C ASN A 512 0.93 24.48 2.31
N TYR A 513 1.58 23.39 1.86
CA TYR A 513 2.03 22.35 2.79
C TYR A 513 3.12 22.88 3.74
N GLY A 514 4.17 23.48 3.18
CA GLY A 514 5.23 24.08 3.99
C GLY A 514 4.68 25.13 4.95
N ASN A 515 3.76 25.99 4.48
CA ASN A 515 3.16 27.04 5.29
C ASN A 515 2.32 26.46 6.44
N SER A 516 1.47 25.46 6.20
CA SER A 516 0.65 24.83 7.25
C SER A 516 1.49 24.18 8.35
N LYS A 517 2.62 23.54 7.98
CA LYS A 517 3.57 22.95 8.94
C LYS A 517 4.37 24.01 9.69
N PHE A 518 4.75 25.09 9.00
CA PHE A 518 5.45 26.23 9.63
C PHE A 518 4.59 26.95 10.66
N LEU A 519 3.31 27.19 10.36
CA LEU A 519 2.38 27.83 11.31
C LEU A 519 2.18 26.97 12.57
N ALA A 520 2.10 25.65 12.42
CA ALA A 520 2.03 24.72 13.55
C ALA A 520 3.31 24.76 14.39
N GLU A 521 4.48 24.66 13.74
CA GLU A 521 5.79 24.73 14.41
C GLU A 521 5.95 26.03 15.16
N LYS A 522 5.66 27.15 14.51
CA LYS A 522 5.71 28.48 15.13
C LYS A 522 4.83 28.55 16.38
N TYR A 523 3.61 28.03 16.32
CA TYR A 523 2.70 28.02 17.47
C TYR A 523 3.28 27.26 18.66
N ILE A 524 3.84 26.07 18.43
CA ILE A 524 4.49 25.25 19.47
C ILE A 524 5.65 26.02 20.11
N LEU A 525 6.53 26.59 19.30
CA LEU A 525 7.71 27.32 19.78
C LEU A 525 7.33 28.61 20.51
N ASP A 526 6.30 29.31 20.05
CA ASP A 526 5.78 30.53 20.74
C ASP A 526 5.20 30.15 22.13
N LYS A 527 4.43 29.05 22.23
CA LYS A 527 3.91 28.53 23.51
C LYS A 527 5.02 28.05 24.45
N THR A 528 6.13 27.57 23.89
CA THR A 528 7.31 27.22 24.69
C THR A 528 8.01 28.50 25.25
N LYS A 529 8.15 29.54 24.44
CA LYS A 529 8.66 30.84 24.92
C LYS A 529 7.79 31.47 26.02
N GLU A 530 6.47 31.23 25.97
CA GLU A 530 5.52 31.60 27.01
C GLU A 530 5.65 30.75 28.28
N GLY A 531 6.50 29.72 28.30
CA GLY A 531 6.67 28.80 29.43
C GLY A 531 5.50 27.85 29.66
N LYS A 532 4.60 27.70 28.66
CA LYS A 532 3.37 26.92 28.80
C LYS A 532 3.55 25.46 28.43
N ILE A 533 4.55 25.15 27.59
CA ILE A 533 4.83 23.76 27.12
C ILE A 533 6.33 23.65 26.81
N ASP A 534 6.90 22.47 26.96
CA ASP A 534 8.30 22.17 26.60
C ASP A 534 8.35 21.55 25.20
N GLY A 535 8.22 22.41 24.18
CA GLY A 535 8.11 22.01 22.78
C GLY A 535 9.47 21.86 22.09
N THR A 536 9.64 20.85 21.23
CA THR A 536 10.76 20.71 20.30
C THR A 536 10.24 20.30 18.93
N SER A 537 10.80 20.89 17.88
CA SER A 537 10.45 20.55 16.49
C SER A 537 11.60 19.84 15.78
N LEU A 538 11.31 18.71 15.14
CA LEU A 538 12.25 17.93 14.33
C LEU A 538 11.86 18.07 12.87
N ARG A 539 12.73 18.67 12.04
CA ARG A 539 12.52 18.90 10.59
C ARG A 539 13.19 17.80 9.81
N GLY A 540 12.40 16.87 9.26
CA GLY A 540 12.91 15.82 8.39
C GLY A 540 12.97 16.24 6.93
N PHE A 541 13.84 15.57 6.17
CA PHE A 541 14.00 15.70 4.74
C PHE A 541 13.22 14.63 3.98
N TRP A 542 13.75 14.12 2.88
CA TRP A 542 13.10 13.05 2.12
C TRP A 542 13.20 11.72 2.86
N PHE A 543 12.03 11.12 3.17
CA PHE A 543 11.95 9.92 4.01
C PHE A 543 12.29 8.64 3.25
N PHE A 544 13.02 7.75 3.94
CA PHE A 544 13.30 6.37 3.56
C PHE A 544 13.07 5.47 4.79
N GLY A 545 12.85 4.17 4.56
CA GLY A 545 12.72 3.17 5.62
C GLY A 545 11.48 2.28 5.50
N PRO A 546 11.31 1.34 6.44
CA PRO A 546 10.20 0.40 6.50
C PRO A 546 8.83 1.09 6.57
N PHE A 547 7.76 0.37 6.22
CA PHE A 547 6.37 0.86 6.18
C PHE A 547 6.11 1.99 5.17
N ALA A 548 6.94 2.11 4.14
CA ALA A 548 6.80 3.14 3.12
C ALA A 548 5.43 3.07 2.43
N PRO A 549 4.77 4.23 2.20
CA PRO A 549 3.49 4.28 1.52
C PRO A 549 3.61 3.91 0.04
N ALA A 550 2.48 3.53 -0.58
CA ALA A 550 2.42 3.11 -1.99
C ALA A 550 3.07 4.10 -2.98
N ARG A 551 3.04 5.40 -2.68
CA ARG A 551 3.73 6.40 -3.50
C ARG A 551 5.25 6.22 -3.54
N GLN A 552 5.85 5.76 -2.44
CA GLN A 552 7.29 5.46 -2.38
C GLN A 552 7.62 4.21 -3.20
N LEU A 553 6.77 3.19 -3.14
CA LEU A 553 6.91 2.00 -3.98
C LEU A 553 6.80 2.35 -5.48
N THR A 554 5.93 3.30 -5.84
CA THR A 554 5.84 3.81 -7.22
C THR A 554 7.15 4.46 -7.65
N PHE A 555 7.80 5.23 -6.77
CA PHE A 555 9.11 5.81 -7.01
C PHE A 555 10.18 4.71 -7.20
N VAL A 556 10.22 3.71 -6.33
CA VAL A 556 11.19 2.60 -6.44
C VAL A 556 10.95 1.79 -7.73
N ASN A 557 9.71 1.51 -8.10
CA ASN A 557 9.37 0.82 -9.34
C ASN A 557 9.84 1.55 -10.60
N MET A 558 10.06 2.87 -10.55
CA MET A 558 10.64 3.63 -11.65
C MET A 558 12.07 3.17 -12.00
N PHE A 559 12.81 2.60 -11.05
CA PHE A 559 14.17 2.11 -11.31
C PHE A 559 14.23 0.89 -12.23
N TYR A 560 13.15 0.12 -12.31
CA TYR A 560 13.01 -1.00 -13.26
C TYR A 560 12.56 -0.57 -14.66
N TRP A 561 12.39 0.73 -14.91
CA TRP A 561 12.13 1.26 -16.22
C TRP A 561 13.41 1.32 -17.06
N PRO A 562 13.32 1.34 -18.41
CA PRO A 562 14.49 1.43 -19.29
C PRO A 562 15.38 2.67 -19.02
N ARG A 563 14.77 3.73 -18.51
CA ARG A 563 15.45 4.96 -18.06
C ARG A 563 14.72 5.53 -16.84
N GLN A 564 15.50 5.98 -15.85
CA GLN A 564 14.98 6.63 -14.64
C GLN A 564 14.74 8.11 -14.90
N ILE A 565 13.56 8.62 -14.53
CA ILE A 565 13.21 10.03 -14.71
C ILE A 565 13.86 10.86 -13.61
N VAL A 566 14.68 11.83 -14.03
CA VAL A 566 15.31 12.81 -13.13
C VAL A 566 14.81 14.21 -13.51
N PHE A 567 14.28 14.94 -12.56
CA PHE A 567 13.84 16.31 -12.77
C PHE A 567 15.03 17.28 -12.63
N GLY A 568 15.21 18.20 -13.59
CA GLY A 568 16.36 19.07 -13.66
C GLY A 568 17.56 18.38 -14.32
N ASN A 569 18.74 18.60 -13.78
CA ASN A 569 20.00 18.03 -14.28
C ASN A 569 20.66 17.01 -13.33
N GLY A 570 19.93 16.58 -12.30
CA GLY A 570 20.42 15.62 -11.32
C GLY A 570 21.48 16.14 -10.33
N LYS A 571 21.96 17.38 -10.50
CA LYS A 571 23.04 17.97 -9.69
C LYS A 571 22.53 18.77 -8.49
N ASN A 572 21.23 18.94 -8.36
CA ASN A 572 20.64 19.59 -7.19
C ASN A 572 20.83 18.74 -5.94
N LEU A 573 21.09 19.43 -4.82
CA LEU A 573 21.40 18.80 -3.55
C LEU A 573 20.13 18.33 -2.82
N ARG A 574 20.24 17.15 -2.18
CA ARG A 574 19.17 16.55 -1.39
C ARG A 574 19.70 15.91 -0.13
N SER A 575 19.08 16.22 1.01
CA SER A 575 19.23 15.42 2.20
C SER A 575 18.11 14.37 2.28
N ILE A 576 18.40 13.25 2.93
CA ILE A 576 17.46 12.18 3.22
C ILE A 576 17.31 12.00 4.73
N SER A 577 16.19 11.43 5.15
CA SER A 577 15.93 11.10 6.55
C SER A 577 15.42 9.67 6.63
N HIS A 578 16.20 8.76 7.23
CA HIS A 578 15.71 7.42 7.49
C HIS A 578 14.75 7.42 8.69
N THR A 579 13.65 6.68 8.62
CA THR A 579 12.63 6.65 9.68
C THR A 579 13.20 6.25 11.03
N ASP A 580 14.14 5.29 11.08
CA ASP A 580 14.77 4.87 12.33
C ASP A 580 15.66 5.98 12.93
N ASN A 581 16.40 6.72 12.09
CA ASN A 581 17.20 7.87 12.55
C ASN A 581 16.31 9.00 13.10
N ILE A 582 15.12 9.20 12.50
CA ILE A 582 14.14 10.19 13.00
C ILE A 582 13.62 9.74 14.36
N ILE A 583 13.25 8.47 14.51
CA ILE A 583 12.69 7.94 15.76
C ILE A 583 13.73 7.97 16.88
N GLU A 584 14.99 7.66 16.56
CA GLU A 584 16.12 7.85 17.48
C GLU A 584 16.18 9.31 17.98
N ALA A 585 16.08 10.29 17.09
CA ALA A 585 16.07 11.68 17.47
C ALA A 585 14.87 12.03 18.38
N PHE A 586 13.67 11.43 18.16
CA PHE A 586 12.53 11.60 19.07
C PHE A 586 12.86 11.12 20.48
N PHE A 587 13.49 9.98 20.64
CA PHE A 587 13.89 9.45 21.95
C PHE A 587 15.01 10.29 22.59
N GLN A 588 15.98 10.75 21.82
CA GLN A 588 17.09 11.58 22.32
C GLN A 588 16.62 12.95 22.84
N VAL A 589 15.63 13.58 22.18
CA VAL A 589 15.10 14.86 22.61
C VAL A 589 14.02 14.75 23.68
N GLU A 590 13.46 13.57 23.90
CA GLU A 590 12.31 13.35 24.79
C GLU A 590 12.51 13.93 26.19
N LYS A 591 13.64 13.64 26.80
CA LYS A 591 13.98 14.07 28.18
C LYS A 591 15.10 15.10 28.23
N ASN A 592 15.49 15.67 27.08
CA ASN A 592 16.60 16.61 27.02
C ASN A 592 16.16 18.09 27.06
N PRO A 593 16.35 18.78 28.19
CA PRO A 593 15.92 20.17 28.35
C PRO A 593 16.63 21.16 27.41
N THR A 594 17.85 20.86 26.94
CA THR A 594 18.58 21.76 26.04
C THR A 594 17.88 21.92 24.69
N THR A 595 16.94 21.03 24.37
CA THR A 595 16.18 21.04 23.11
C THR A 595 14.88 21.84 23.17
N TYR A 596 14.46 22.28 24.36
CA TYR A 596 13.17 22.97 24.53
C TYR A 596 13.19 24.36 23.85
N GLY A 597 12.11 24.65 23.13
CA GLY A 597 11.98 25.88 22.35
C GLY A 597 12.82 25.93 21.07
N SER A 598 13.42 24.83 20.68
CA SER A 598 14.28 24.74 19.51
C SER A 598 13.70 23.85 18.41
N TRP A 599 14.18 24.08 17.20
CA TRP A 599 13.96 23.19 16.06
C TRP A 599 15.31 22.67 15.54
N TYR A 600 15.30 21.48 14.92
CA TYR A 600 16.49 20.78 14.47
C TYR A 600 16.28 20.12 13.11
N TRP A 601 17.29 20.19 12.23
CA TRP A 601 17.37 19.37 11.05
C TRP A 601 17.74 17.94 11.43
N ILE A 602 16.95 16.98 10.91
CA ILE A 602 17.16 15.54 11.11
C ILE A 602 17.34 14.89 9.76
N GLY A 603 18.58 14.71 9.36
CA GLY A 603 18.96 14.19 8.04
C GLY A 603 20.14 13.21 8.11
N ASN A 604 20.69 12.89 6.93
CA ASN A 604 21.91 12.11 6.79
C ASN A 604 23.16 12.93 7.15
N GLU A 605 24.28 12.23 7.45
CA GLU A 605 25.54 12.86 7.83
C GLU A 605 26.12 13.76 6.72
N GLN A 606 25.94 13.41 5.46
CA GLN A 606 26.46 14.13 4.30
C GLN A 606 25.38 14.97 3.64
N PRO A 607 25.37 16.31 3.82
CA PRO A 607 24.35 17.17 3.25
C PRO A 607 24.51 17.42 1.72
N HIS A 608 25.63 16.98 1.13
CA HIS A 608 25.99 17.28 -0.25
C HIS A 608 25.62 16.18 -1.26
N LEU A 609 24.70 15.28 -0.94
CA LEU A 609 24.22 14.28 -1.89
C LEU A 609 23.43 14.95 -3.02
N THR A 610 23.82 14.65 -4.25
CA THR A 610 23.02 15.03 -5.41
C THR A 610 21.88 14.05 -5.65
N VAL A 611 20.85 14.45 -6.39
CA VAL A 611 19.80 13.52 -6.82
C VAL A 611 20.40 12.34 -7.59
N ASP A 612 21.42 12.58 -8.44
CA ASP A 612 22.11 11.52 -9.16
C ASP A 612 22.82 10.54 -8.23
N ASP A 613 23.47 11.01 -7.13
CA ASP A 613 24.11 10.13 -6.13
C ASP A 613 23.09 9.24 -5.43
N ILE A 614 21.94 9.80 -5.04
CA ILE A 614 20.86 9.06 -4.41
C ILE A 614 20.30 8.01 -5.37
N TYR A 615 20.02 8.39 -6.61
CA TYR A 615 19.45 7.48 -7.60
C TYR A 615 20.42 6.37 -8.00
N ALA A 616 21.70 6.69 -8.18
CA ALA A 616 22.74 5.70 -8.45
C ALA A 616 22.89 4.69 -7.30
N SER A 617 22.84 5.16 -6.05
CA SER A 617 22.89 4.29 -4.86
C SER A 617 21.69 3.35 -4.81
N ILE A 618 20.47 3.84 -5.10
CA ILE A 618 19.26 3.01 -5.16
C ILE A 618 19.35 2.00 -6.31
N ALA A 619 19.76 2.42 -7.50
CA ALA A 619 19.91 1.53 -8.66
C ALA A 619 20.89 0.39 -8.36
N THR A 620 22.04 0.72 -7.76
CA THR A 620 23.05 -0.26 -7.33
C THR A 620 22.48 -1.28 -6.34
N ALA A 621 21.75 -0.83 -5.32
CA ALA A 621 21.13 -1.71 -4.33
C ALA A 621 20.06 -2.62 -4.93
N LEU A 622 19.28 -2.12 -5.89
CA LEU A 622 18.28 -2.89 -6.62
C LEU A 622 18.89 -3.85 -7.67
N GLY A 623 20.18 -3.70 -7.99
CA GLY A 623 20.88 -4.50 -9.01
C GLY A 623 20.47 -4.12 -10.43
N VAL A 624 20.19 -2.84 -10.69
CA VAL A 624 19.80 -2.32 -12.01
C VAL A 624 20.77 -1.21 -12.46
N ASP A 625 20.91 -1.05 -13.79
CA ASP A 625 21.73 0.03 -14.35
C ASP A 625 21.06 1.40 -14.11
N TYR A 626 21.83 2.38 -13.67
CA TYR A 626 21.38 3.76 -13.60
C TYR A 626 21.53 4.43 -15.00
N LYS A 627 20.39 4.66 -15.65
CA LYS A 627 20.29 5.28 -16.98
C LYS A 627 19.34 6.48 -16.95
N PRO A 628 19.78 7.65 -16.45
CA PRO A 628 18.90 8.79 -16.23
C PRO A 628 18.32 9.35 -17.53
N PHE A 629 17.08 9.84 -17.44
CA PHE A 629 16.42 10.69 -18.40
C PHE A 629 16.07 12.01 -17.73
N TYR A 630 16.83 13.06 -18.08
CA TYR A 630 16.70 14.36 -17.45
C TYR A 630 15.53 15.16 -18.03
N ILE A 631 14.58 15.58 -17.19
CA ILE A 631 13.52 16.51 -17.53
C ILE A 631 14.09 17.94 -17.46
N PRO A 632 14.08 18.71 -18.54
CA PRO A 632 14.65 20.07 -18.54
C PRO A 632 14.03 20.96 -17.45
N LYS A 633 14.86 21.80 -16.81
CA LYS A 633 14.41 22.72 -15.73
C LYS A 633 13.24 23.61 -16.15
N ILE A 634 13.18 24.00 -17.43
CA ILE A 634 12.07 24.82 -17.94
C ILE A 634 10.72 24.10 -17.81
N LEU A 635 10.68 22.77 -18.04
CA LEU A 635 9.46 21.98 -17.84
C LEU A 635 9.10 21.85 -16.36
N CYS A 636 10.09 21.75 -15.47
CA CYS A 636 9.85 21.78 -14.02
C CYS A 636 9.19 23.10 -13.60
N ARG A 637 9.63 24.25 -14.18
CA ARG A 637 8.97 25.56 -13.94
C ARG A 637 7.56 25.61 -14.49
N CYS A 638 7.29 25.01 -15.64
CA CYS A 638 5.92 24.89 -16.16
C CYS A 638 5.03 24.10 -15.20
N PHE A 639 5.52 22.99 -14.63
CA PHE A 639 4.79 22.23 -13.63
C PHE A 639 4.52 23.07 -12.36
N GLU A 640 5.48 23.85 -11.90
CA GLU A 640 5.33 24.71 -10.73
C GLU A 640 4.30 25.83 -10.95
N ILE A 641 4.31 26.46 -12.13
CA ILE A 641 3.32 27.46 -12.52
C ILE A 641 1.92 26.84 -12.57
N PHE A 642 1.82 25.64 -13.17
CA PHE A 642 0.55 24.92 -13.25
C PHE A 642 0.05 24.47 -11.87
N ASP A 643 0.92 24.00 -10.99
CA ASP A 643 0.58 23.68 -9.59
C ASP A 643 0.07 24.94 -8.85
N THR A 644 0.70 26.10 -9.06
CA THR A 644 0.25 27.37 -8.51
C THR A 644 -1.12 27.78 -9.05
N PHE A 645 -1.36 27.55 -10.34
CA PHE A 645 -2.65 27.80 -10.97
C PHE A 645 -3.75 26.89 -10.36
N LEU A 646 -3.48 25.59 -10.22
CA LEU A 646 -4.40 24.64 -9.59
C LEU A 646 -4.70 25.03 -8.13
N GLY A 647 -3.72 25.57 -7.42
CA GLY A 647 -3.86 26.07 -6.06
C GLY A 647 -4.89 27.20 -5.91
N LYS A 648 -5.09 28.03 -6.94
CA LYS A 648 -6.16 29.06 -6.95
C LYS A 648 -7.59 28.47 -6.93
N PHE A 649 -7.72 27.21 -7.35
CA PHE A 649 -8.97 26.46 -7.30
C PHE A 649 -9.05 25.53 -6.09
N ASN A 650 -8.22 25.77 -5.08
CA ASN A 650 -8.13 24.96 -3.86
C ASN A 650 -7.82 23.48 -4.12
N TYR A 651 -7.05 23.19 -5.19
CA TYR A 651 -6.72 21.86 -5.64
C TYR A 651 -5.20 21.64 -5.68
N LEU A 652 -4.74 20.52 -5.09
CA LEU A 652 -3.36 20.09 -5.12
C LEU A 652 -3.23 18.77 -5.87
N HIS A 653 -2.39 18.73 -6.92
CA HIS A 653 -2.07 17.51 -7.64
C HIS A 653 -0.69 16.99 -7.22
N PRO A 654 -0.58 15.82 -6.54
CA PRO A 654 0.68 15.36 -5.93
C PRO A 654 1.87 15.28 -6.90
N THR A 655 1.64 14.71 -8.10
CA THR A 655 2.71 14.53 -9.10
C THR A 655 3.18 15.86 -9.68
N ILE A 656 2.26 16.80 -9.97
CA ILE A 656 2.61 18.12 -10.51
C ILE A 656 3.36 18.92 -9.46
N HIS A 657 2.89 18.90 -8.22
CA HIS A 657 3.56 19.54 -7.09
C HIS A 657 4.98 19.00 -6.86
N ALA A 658 5.13 17.67 -6.86
CA ALA A 658 6.43 17.03 -6.73
C ALA A 658 7.37 17.40 -7.91
N ALA A 659 6.89 17.34 -9.16
CA ALA A 659 7.67 17.68 -10.34
C ALA A 659 8.18 19.12 -10.31
N GLY A 660 7.40 20.07 -9.78
CA GLY A 660 7.81 21.47 -9.59
C GLY A 660 8.86 21.66 -8.49
N LYS A 661 8.94 20.74 -7.52
CA LYS A 661 9.86 20.84 -6.36
C LYS A 661 11.19 20.10 -6.57
N PHE A 662 11.20 19.05 -7.39
CA PHE A 662 12.32 18.08 -7.43
C PHE A 662 13.64 18.60 -7.98
N ASP A 663 13.66 19.70 -8.75
CA ASP A 663 14.89 20.28 -9.31
C ASP A 663 15.52 21.40 -8.46
N TYR A 664 14.99 21.64 -7.25
CA TYR A 664 15.57 22.58 -6.30
C TYR A 664 16.53 21.90 -5.33
N ASP A 665 17.50 22.66 -4.79
CA ASP A 665 18.33 22.24 -3.66
C ASP A 665 17.49 22.20 -2.39
N ILE A 666 17.44 21.05 -1.73
CA ILE A 666 16.76 20.86 -0.45
C ILE A 666 17.64 19.94 0.40
N ALA A 667 18.67 20.51 0.96
CA ALA A 667 19.65 19.84 1.79
C ALA A 667 19.95 20.68 3.03
N GLY A 668 20.33 20.06 4.13
CA GLY A 668 20.62 20.78 5.36
C GLY A 668 21.63 20.07 6.24
N GLU A 669 22.34 20.88 7.03
CA GLU A 669 23.30 20.46 8.02
C GLU A 669 22.60 20.07 9.32
N ILE A 670 23.15 19.04 9.97
CA ILE A 670 22.64 18.52 11.25
C ILE A 670 23.50 18.93 12.45
N ASP A 671 24.40 19.89 12.27
CA ASP A 671 25.42 20.24 13.27
C ASP A 671 24.83 20.77 14.57
N LYS A 672 23.73 21.52 14.49
CA LYS A 672 22.98 21.92 15.70
C LYS A 672 22.47 20.71 16.48
N ALA A 673 21.92 19.71 15.80
CA ALA A 673 21.42 18.48 16.44
C ALA A 673 22.56 17.66 17.04
N LYS A 674 23.71 17.57 16.36
CA LYS A 674 24.92 16.93 16.90
C LYS A 674 25.40 17.62 18.18
N ARG A 675 25.50 18.96 18.17
CA ARG A 675 25.99 19.74 19.29
C ARG A 675 25.05 19.70 20.50
N ASP A 676 23.75 19.86 20.28
CA ASP A 676 22.79 20.09 21.36
C ASP A 676 22.30 18.78 22.02
N PHE A 677 22.24 17.68 21.30
CA PHE A 677 21.78 16.39 21.86
C PHE A 677 22.47 15.14 21.30
N GLY A 678 23.60 15.30 20.63
CA GLY A 678 24.42 14.15 20.18
C GLY A 678 23.83 13.35 19.05
N TYR A 679 23.02 13.95 18.17
CA TYR A 679 22.42 13.26 17.05
C TYR A 679 23.46 12.80 16.02
N HIS A 680 23.51 11.50 15.78
CA HIS A 680 24.31 10.90 14.70
C HIS A 680 23.47 9.88 13.94
N PRO A 681 23.16 10.12 12.65
CA PRO A 681 22.34 9.20 11.86
C PRO A 681 23.10 7.87 11.64
N LYS A 682 22.56 6.79 12.19
CA LYS A 682 23.18 5.45 12.19
C LYS A 682 22.86 4.65 10.92
N VAL A 683 21.74 4.96 10.24
CA VAL A 683 21.33 4.30 8.98
C VAL A 683 21.78 5.15 7.82
N SER A 684 22.64 4.58 6.98
CA SER A 684 23.19 5.23 5.79
C SER A 684 22.22 5.21 4.58
N LEU A 685 22.54 5.97 3.51
CA LEU A 685 21.83 5.89 2.24
C LEU A 685 21.90 4.47 1.63
N GLN A 686 23.05 3.81 1.75
CA GLN A 686 23.23 2.46 1.22
C GLN A 686 22.35 1.43 1.95
N ASP A 687 22.21 1.56 3.27
CA ASP A 687 21.31 0.68 4.04
C ASP A 687 19.84 0.94 3.70
N ALA A 688 19.46 2.22 3.64
CA ALA A 688 18.11 2.61 3.21
C ALA A 688 17.77 2.09 1.78
N ALA A 689 18.74 2.11 0.87
CA ALA A 689 18.56 1.61 -0.49
C ALA A 689 18.42 0.07 -0.53
N LYS A 690 19.14 -0.68 0.33
CA LYS A 690 18.97 -2.15 0.45
C LYS A 690 17.58 -2.51 0.96
N GLU A 691 17.06 -1.80 1.95
CA GLU A 691 15.70 -2.00 2.46
C GLU A 691 14.64 -1.79 1.40
N LEU A 692 14.82 -0.85 0.47
CA LEU A 692 13.92 -0.66 -0.66
C LEU A 692 13.83 -1.91 -1.56
N LYS A 693 14.93 -2.68 -1.70
CA LYS A 693 14.94 -3.94 -2.45
C LYS A 693 14.05 -5.00 -1.77
N GLU A 694 14.16 -5.14 -0.46
CA GLU A 694 13.34 -6.07 0.33
C GLU A 694 11.84 -5.75 0.25
N MET A 695 11.50 -4.46 0.13
CA MET A 695 10.12 -4.01 -0.02
C MET A 695 9.53 -4.27 -1.42
N THR A 696 10.37 -4.51 -2.42
CA THR A 696 9.95 -4.73 -3.83
C THR A 696 10.11 -6.17 -4.29
N SER A 697 10.85 -6.99 -3.56
CA SER A 697 10.98 -8.45 -3.75
C SER A 697 9.78 -9.19 -3.17
#